data_986755e91d2373f3ba7775653d2565b1
#
_entry.id   986755e91d2373f3ba7775653d2565b1
#
_cell.length_a   1.000
_cell.length_b   1.000
_cell.length_c   1.000
_cell.angle_alpha   90.00
_cell.angle_beta   90.00
_cell.angle_gamma   90.00
#
_symmetry.space_group_name_H-M   'P 1'
#
loop_
_entity.id
_entity.type
_entity.pdbx_description
1 polymer ?
#
loop_
_entity_poly.entity_id
_entity_poly.type
_entity_poly.pdbx_seq_one_letter_code
_entity_poly.pdbx_strand_id
1 'polypeptide(L)'
;MKKNVFRRGMAFALSTAVAVSIVPPLGTGSTARAASDASPVKYEVNLGMSSLYTDSTSWSKSTGAKVYYGNLISDATGKSPVAYRVLGKSTETQSVGAAQDYVLLDSDSILYRSYFDESSNGWNGSDLERLLNSKYVDSRNAEQGAMFSKVEANLLMPTTLKENTYTIRTYLEGESGTASVKDEAAEDYIFILSAKEIRNLYADKQSTNKNVSGDCWWLRSSRVNSMKVVWLDSLGDFQLDADCIDGNIGVCPAFNMNTSGVLFSTAVGFDKKKAITASSAQIKESAVNDWTLTLKDTNKTIQLTSGKEAVLAADGTVTIPYTYSDSRNSQNPVNQVSVLITDKAYTDKDAKVLYYGALSGNTTQSIGTGTFTLPQTLTGTWGTDYQVYLLAECVTDGNYSDYASLPYCLTSVSKETGVRETVKQPVAKVSDDKTSLIISSGTEGADIYYTLDGSIPDQKNGTKYTGPISFPTGTSTITAVAAKDGMDNSMVIQLIVIKGADGTIVIKTDGTSDPTPTPNPTPSTDQKKIEEQYKPGTVEYEKWLTSDKVDSLTKGQLTGRASATTKAVTLRWENLKDADGYIIYGNYCNTKAKKYKYKKIKTISAKKFKNKSTASCKLTKVVGKQKLKKNTFYKFKVVAYKNVKDSKSGKTVKKAIGKSYQLHTIIETKSGKYGNPKGVIVTTTKNKKISAVTLKKKKSVLLDARASMPKRKKLKKHCEEIRWISTNKKIATVTQAGRIKAKKKGKCYVYALAQNGARKKIKVTVK
;
A
#
# COMPACT_ATOMS: atom_id res chain seq x y z
N MET A 1 -37.96 -53.24 10.49
CA MET A 1 -37.69 -53.33 9.04
C MET A 1 -36.33 -52.68 8.80
N LYS A 2 -35.35 -53.45 8.39
CA LYS A 2 -33.93 -53.08 8.37
C LYS A 2 -33.61 -52.39 7.05
N LYS A 3 -32.99 -51.20 7.12
CA LYS A 3 -32.39 -50.56 5.96
C LYS A 3 -30.96 -51.07 5.79
N ASN A 4 -30.66 -51.65 4.64
CA ASN A 4 -29.34 -52.10 4.23
C ASN A 4 -28.51 -50.88 3.74
N VAL A 5 -27.39 -50.71 4.36
CA VAL A 5 -26.34 -49.76 3.90
C VAL A 5 -25.44 -50.52 2.94
N PHE A 6 -25.38 -50.13 1.69
CA PHE A 6 -24.42 -50.65 0.72
C PHE A 6 -23.08 -49.88 0.87
N ARG A 7 -22.09 -50.56 1.41
CA ARG A 7 -20.68 -50.21 1.26
C ARG A 7 -20.21 -50.76 -0.09
N ARG A 8 -19.80 -49.90 -1.02
CA ARG A 8 -18.94 -50.32 -2.14
C ARG A 8 -17.52 -49.84 -1.86
N GLY A 9 -16.64 -50.77 -1.52
CA GLY A 9 -15.21 -50.58 -1.56
C GLY A 9 -14.71 -50.66 -3.01
N MET A 10 -13.97 -49.65 -3.48
CA MET A 10 -13.22 -49.73 -4.73
C MET A 10 -11.85 -50.35 -4.45
N ALA A 11 -11.58 -51.52 -5.06
CA ALA A 11 -10.23 -52.09 -5.17
C ALA A 11 -9.54 -51.45 -6.40
N PHE A 12 -8.38 -50.89 -6.21
CA PHE A 12 -7.51 -50.44 -7.29
C PHE A 12 -6.73 -51.65 -7.87
N ALA A 13 -6.94 -51.91 -9.14
CA ALA A 13 -6.06 -52.78 -9.93
C ALA A 13 -5.15 -51.88 -10.79
N LEU A 14 -3.84 -52.04 -10.60
CA LEU A 14 -2.80 -51.42 -11.43
C LEU A 14 -2.76 -52.13 -12.78
N SER A 15 -3.03 -51.45 -13.89
CA SER A 15 -2.61 -51.91 -15.23
C SER A 15 -1.92 -50.79 -15.96
N THR A 16 -0.64 -50.95 -16.24
CA THR A 16 0.16 -50.13 -17.13
C THR A 16 -0.23 -50.39 -18.56
N ALA A 17 -0.81 -49.38 -19.23
CA ALA A 17 -0.88 -49.33 -20.68
C ALA A 17 -0.52 -47.92 -21.13
N VAL A 18 0.64 -47.83 -21.83
CA VAL A 18 1.08 -46.65 -22.54
C VAL A 18 0.19 -46.53 -23.78
N ALA A 19 -0.69 -45.53 -23.80
CA ALA A 19 -1.37 -45.12 -25.02
C ALA A 19 -1.05 -43.65 -25.27
N VAL A 20 -0.24 -43.40 -26.28
CA VAL A 20 -0.05 -42.07 -26.89
C VAL A 20 -1.38 -41.69 -27.56
N SER A 21 -2.18 -40.88 -26.92
CA SER A 21 -3.33 -40.25 -27.55
C SER A 21 -3.01 -38.77 -27.88
N ILE A 22 -2.99 -38.49 -29.17
CA ILE A 22 -2.98 -37.16 -29.74
C ILE A 22 -4.23 -36.43 -29.26
N VAL A 23 -4.05 -35.45 -28.37
CA VAL A 23 -5.14 -34.56 -27.92
C VAL A 23 -5.33 -33.49 -29.00
N PRO A 24 -6.54 -33.35 -29.58
CA PRO A 24 -6.82 -32.20 -30.45
C PRO A 24 -6.78 -30.92 -29.62
N PRO A 25 -6.33 -29.79 -30.22
CA PRO A 25 -6.24 -28.52 -29.50
C PRO A 25 -7.61 -28.09 -29.00
N LEU A 26 -7.68 -27.60 -27.76
CA LEU A 26 -8.83 -26.96 -27.17
C LEU A 26 -9.36 -25.88 -28.13
N GLY A 27 -10.66 -25.99 -28.45
CA GLY A 27 -11.34 -25.09 -29.37
C GLY A 27 -11.10 -23.62 -29.03
N THR A 28 -10.70 -22.88 -30.04
CA THR A 28 -10.53 -21.45 -30.07
C THR A 28 -11.84 -20.74 -29.71
N GLY A 29 -11.91 -20.28 -28.47
CA GLY A 29 -13.05 -19.51 -27.94
C GLY A 29 -12.67 -18.64 -26.75
N SER A 30 -11.41 -18.65 -26.31
CA SER A 30 -10.85 -17.63 -25.43
C SER A 30 -10.10 -16.63 -26.29
N THR A 31 -10.54 -15.38 -26.31
CA THR A 31 -9.66 -14.29 -26.76
C THR A 31 -8.37 -14.42 -25.97
N ALA A 32 -7.31 -14.88 -26.64
CA ALA A 32 -5.98 -14.91 -26.09
C ALA A 32 -5.65 -13.49 -25.62
N ARG A 33 -5.49 -13.32 -24.32
CA ARG A 33 -4.97 -12.12 -23.72
C ARG A 33 -3.56 -11.96 -24.30
N ALA A 34 -3.34 -10.92 -25.09
CA ALA A 34 -2.08 -10.71 -25.78
C ALA A 34 -0.92 -10.77 -24.76
N ALA A 35 -0.03 -11.71 -24.94
CA ALA A 35 1.23 -11.80 -24.19
C ALA A 35 2.14 -10.67 -24.68
N SER A 36 2.15 -9.52 -24.00
CA SER A 36 3.05 -8.41 -24.32
C SER A 36 3.73 -7.79 -23.10
N ASP A 37 3.44 -8.23 -21.87
CA ASP A 37 4.17 -7.73 -20.72
C ASP A 37 5.05 -8.83 -20.14
N ALA A 38 6.38 -8.64 -20.21
CA ALA A 38 7.32 -9.48 -19.48
C ALA A 38 6.95 -9.50 -18.01
N SER A 39 6.99 -10.68 -17.37
CA SER A 39 6.75 -10.79 -15.93
C SER A 39 7.66 -9.83 -15.18
N PRO A 40 7.15 -9.09 -14.19
CA PRO A 40 7.96 -8.13 -13.43
C PRO A 40 9.18 -8.83 -12.81
N VAL A 41 10.32 -8.14 -12.83
CA VAL A 41 11.52 -8.64 -12.18
C VAL A 41 11.29 -8.64 -10.66
N LYS A 42 11.52 -9.78 -10.02
CA LYS A 42 11.41 -9.96 -8.57
C LYS A 42 12.79 -9.89 -7.94
N TYR A 43 12.94 -9.13 -6.88
CA TYR A 43 14.16 -9.07 -6.06
C TYR A 43 13.93 -9.77 -4.72
N GLU A 44 15.01 -10.17 -4.03
CA GLU A 44 14.89 -10.81 -2.70
C GLU A 44 14.05 -10.00 -1.71
N VAL A 45 14.04 -8.67 -1.84
CA VAL A 45 13.17 -7.74 -1.12
C VAL A 45 12.61 -6.72 -2.10
N ASN A 46 11.28 -6.65 -2.23
CA ASN A 46 10.59 -5.69 -3.08
C ASN A 46 9.76 -4.73 -2.25
N LEU A 47 9.70 -3.46 -2.63
CA LEU A 47 8.74 -2.51 -2.05
C LEU A 47 7.32 -2.87 -2.49
N GLY A 48 6.43 -3.07 -1.51
CA GLY A 48 5.08 -3.56 -1.78
C GLY A 48 5.07 -5.00 -2.31
N MET A 49 4.16 -5.32 -3.20
CA MET A 49 4.03 -6.65 -3.80
C MET A 49 3.65 -6.63 -5.28
N SER A 50 3.69 -5.48 -5.92
CA SER A 50 3.31 -5.33 -7.34
C SER A 50 4.20 -6.12 -8.31
N SER A 51 5.43 -6.43 -7.92
CA SER A 51 6.35 -7.29 -8.67
C SER A 51 5.99 -8.78 -8.67
N LEU A 52 5.06 -9.21 -7.79
CA LEU A 52 4.71 -10.63 -7.64
C LEU A 52 3.66 -11.11 -8.66
N TYR A 53 2.97 -10.20 -9.34
CA TYR A 53 1.90 -10.53 -10.28
C TYR A 53 1.78 -9.51 -11.40
N THR A 54 1.11 -9.91 -12.47
CA THR A 54 0.58 -9.01 -13.49
C THR A 54 -0.91 -9.28 -13.65
N ASP A 55 -1.69 -8.27 -13.99
CA ASP A 55 -3.13 -8.44 -14.26
C ASP A 55 -3.37 -9.15 -15.61
N SER A 56 -2.32 -9.37 -16.39
CA SER A 56 -2.37 -9.99 -17.72
C SER A 56 -1.97 -11.47 -17.75
N THR A 57 -1.34 -11.98 -16.71
CA THR A 57 -0.79 -13.36 -16.70
C THR A 57 -1.61 -14.24 -15.76
N SER A 58 -2.05 -15.41 -16.26
CA SER A 58 -2.69 -16.43 -15.43
C SER A 58 -1.67 -17.11 -14.52
N TRP A 59 -2.06 -17.41 -13.30
CA TRP A 59 -1.22 -18.07 -12.31
C TRP A 59 -0.88 -19.50 -12.73
N SER A 60 0.39 -19.86 -12.69
CA SER A 60 0.84 -21.25 -12.93
C SER A 60 1.57 -21.82 -11.72
N LYS A 61 1.49 -23.12 -11.53
CA LYS A 61 2.16 -23.83 -10.43
C LYS A 61 3.69 -23.68 -10.48
N SER A 62 4.28 -23.54 -11.66
CA SER A 62 5.72 -23.43 -11.87
C SER A 62 6.29 -22.03 -11.62
N THR A 63 5.53 -20.97 -11.92
CA THR A 63 6.02 -19.58 -11.92
C THR A 63 5.21 -18.63 -11.08
N GLY A 64 4.00 -19.05 -10.66
CA GLY A 64 3.07 -18.20 -9.92
C GLY A 64 3.55 -17.92 -8.50
N ALA A 65 3.55 -16.65 -8.11
CA ALA A 65 3.92 -16.27 -6.76
C ALA A 65 2.88 -16.71 -5.73
N LYS A 66 3.37 -17.03 -4.53
CA LYS A 66 2.56 -17.29 -3.34
C LYS A 66 3.03 -16.39 -2.20
N VAL A 67 2.10 -15.91 -1.40
CA VAL A 67 2.37 -15.14 -0.21
C VAL A 67 1.83 -15.84 1.02
N TYR A 68 2.55 -15.76 2.12
CA TYR A 68 2.06 -16.22 3.41
C TYR A 68 1.31 -15.11 4.12
N TYR A 69 0.06 -15.40 4.54
CA TYR A 69 -0.82 -14.41 5.13
C TYR A 69 -1.83 -15.04 6.08
N GLY A 70 -1.95 -14.53 7.30
CA GLY A 70 -2.81 -15.12 8.31
C GLY A 70 -2.32 -16.48 8.81
N ASN A 71 -3.15 -17.13 9.61
CA ASN A 71 -2.80 -18.39 10.31
C ASN A 71 -3.99 -19.34 10.31
N LEU A 72 -3.74 -20.60 10.04
CA LEU A 72 -4.67 -21.66 10.38
C LEU A 72 -4.44 -22.06 11.84
N ILE A 73 -5.51 -22.11 12.62
CA ILE A 73 -5.47 -22.55 14.01
C ILE A 73 -5.85 -24.01 14.05
N SER A 74 -4.89 -24.88 14.34
CA SER A 74 -5.18 -26.28 14.66
C SER A 74 -5.35 -26.43 16.18
N ASP A 75 -6.36 -27.16 16.60
CA ASP A 75 -6.76 -27.31 18.02
C ASP A 75 -5.67 -27.90 18.93
N ALA A 76 -4.63 -28.50 18.38
CA ALA A 76 -3.64 -29.25 19.16
C ALA A 76 -2.19 -28.73 19.09
N THR A 77 -1.79 -27.97 18.08
CA THR A 77 -0.37 -27.70 17.79
C THR A 77 0.00 -26.21 17.62
N GLY A 78 -0.94 -25.29 17.71
CA GLY A 78 -0.69 -23.87 17.55
C GLY A 78 -1.03 -23.33 16.15
N LYS A 79 -0.56 -22.15 15.86
CA LYS A 79 -0.81 -21.44 14.61
C LYS A 79 0.13 -21.93 13.51
N SER A 80 -0.40 -22.13 12.31
CA SER A 80 0.38 -22.43 11.10
C SER A 80 0.16 -21.36 10.06
N PRO A 81 1.19 -20.83 9.39
CA PRO A 81 1.02 -19.81 8.35
C PRO A 81 0.27 -20.40 7.15
N VAL A 82 -0.59 -19.60 6.53
CA VAL A 82 -1.35 -19.99 5.34
C VAL A 82 -0.73 -19.38 4.10
N ALA A 83 -0.42 -20.21 3.11
CA ALA A 83 0.03 -19.75 1.81
C ALA A 83 -1.17 -19.44 0.89
N TYR A 84 -1.10 -18.32 0.18
CA TYR A 84 -2.07 -17.90 -0.81
C TYR A 84 -1.40 -17.66 -2.16
N ARG A 85 -2.04 -18.11 -3.22
CA ARG A 85 -1.68 -17.83 -4.61
C ARG A 85 -2.03 -16.40 -4.96
N VAL A 86 -1.14 -15.69 -5.62
CA VAL A 86 -1.34 -14.27 -6.01
C VAL A 86 -1.90 -14.24 -7.43
N LEU A 87 -3.21 -14.06 -7.56
CA LEU A 87 -3.93 -14.22 -8.84
C LEU A 87 -4.08 -12.91 -9.65
N GLY A 88 -3.54 -11.79 -9.16
CA GLY A 88 -3.76 -10.48 -9.82
C GLY A 88 -5.18 -9.96 -9.56
N LYS A 89 -5.87 -9.50 -10.60
CA LYS A 89 -7.25 -8.97 -10.49
C LYS A 89 -8.23 -9.82 -11.28
N SER A 90 -9.33 -10.19 -10.65
CA SER A 90 -10.45 -10.85 -11.31
C SER A 90 -11.38 -9.85 -11.98
N THR A 91 -11.93 -10.19 -13.14
CA THR A 91 -13.04 -9.45 -13.76
C THR A 91 -14.38 -9.77 -13.12
N GLU A 92 -14.47 -10.87 -12.38
CA GLU A 92 -15.69 -11.37 -11.74
C GLU A 92 -15.86 -10.89 -10.30
N THR A 93 -14.77 -10.38 -9.71
CA THR A 93 -14.77 -9.80 -8.38
C THR A 93 -14.21 -8.38 -8.42
N GLN A 94 -14.83 -7.45 -7.73
CA GLN A 94 -14.40 -6.07 -7.66
C GLN A 94 -14.41 -5.57 -6.23
N SER A 95 -13.27 -5.10 -5.74
CA SER A 95 -13.19 -4.43 -4.45
C SER A 95 -14.15 -3.25 -4.34
N VAL A 96 -14.89 -3.18 -3.25
CA VAL A 96 -15.80 -2.07 -2.95
C VAL A 96 -15.03 -0.92 -2.33
N GLY A 97 -14.96 0.22 -3.03
CA GLY A 97 -14.31 1.43 -2.53
C GLY A 97 -13.29 2.02 -3.49
N ALA A 98 -12.56 3.03 -3.01
CA ALA A 98 -11.62 3.80 -3.82
C ALA A 98 -10.23 3.16 -3.98
N ALA A 99 -10.00 2.00 -3.40
CA ALA A 99 -8.71 1.36 -3.48
C ALA A 99 -8.50 0.77 -4.88
N GLN A 100 -7.57 1.37 -5.62
CA GLN A 100 -7.12 0.85 -6.91
C GLN A 100 -6.05 -0.23 -6.74
N ASP A 101 -5.48 -0.33 -5.55
CA ASP A 101 -4.34 -1.17 -5.23
C ASP A 101 -4.80 -2.38 -4.42
N TYR A 102 -5.36 -3.37 -5.11
CA TYR A 102 -5.72 -4.64 -4.51
C TYR A 102 -5.31 -5.80 -5.39
N VAL A 103 -5.20 -6.97 -4.78
CA VAL A 103 -4.88 -8.24 -5.43
C VAL A 103 -5.79 -9.34 -4.89
N LEU A 104 -6.21 -10.24 -5.75
CA LEU A 104 -6.96 -11.43 -5.40
C LEU A 104 -5.98 -12.51 -4.92
N LEU A 105 -6.22 -13.00 -3.73
CA LEU A 105 -5.50 -14.11 -3.11
C LEU A 105 -6.43 -15.31 -2.99
N ASP A 106 -5.93 -16.51 -3.33
CA ASP A 106 -6.63 -17.79 -3.21
C ASP A 106 -5.78 -18.78 -2.43
N SER A 107 -6.32 -19.45 -1.42
CA SER A 107 -5.53 -20.38 -0.58
C SER A 107 -4.85 -21.45 -1.41
N ASP A 108 -3.56 -21.70 -1.14
CA ASP A 108 -2.75 -22.69 -1.86
C ASP A 108 -3.12 -24.15 -1.49
N SER A 109 -3.83 -24.33 -0.39
CA SER A 109 -4.30 -25.62 0.10
C SER A 109 -5.75 -25.57 0.57
N ILE A 110 -6.38 -26.71 0.65
CA ILE A 110 -7.66 -26.90 1.34
C ILE A 110 -7.43 -26.63 2.83
N LEU A 111 -8.17 -25.68 3.40
CA LEU A 111 -8.00 -25.31 4.81
C LEU A 111 -8.86 -26.16 5.76
N TYR A 112 -10.03 -26.56 5.31
CA TYR A 112 -10.94 -27.45 6.04
C TYR A 112 -11.97 -28.05 5.06
N ARG A 113 -12.88 -28.91 5.57
CA ARG A 113 -13.96 -29.51 4.80
C ARG A 113 -15.29 -29.10 5.41
N SER A 114 -16.28 -28.81 4.54
CA SER A 114 -17.60 -28.41 4.97
C SER A 114 -18.64 -28.74 3.90
N TYR A 115 -19.89 -28.79 4.28
CA TYR A 115 -21.01 -28.66 3.34
C TYR A 115 -21.11 -27.21 2.85
N PHE A 116 -21.76 -27.02 1.73
CA PHE A 116 -21.96 -25.70 1.13
C PHE A 116 -23.13 -24.95 1.79
N ASP A 117 -24.29 -25.59 1.88
CA ASP A 117 -25.50 -25.08 2.52
C ASP A 117 -26.48 -26.24 2.84
N GLU A 118 -27.30 -26.11 3.88
CA GLU A 118 -28.28 -27.15 4.27
C GLU A 118 -29.48 -27.24 3.33
N SER A 119 -29.80 -26.19 2.55
CA SER A 119 -31.06 -26.07 1.83
C SER A 119 -30.98 -25.36 0.48
N SER A 120 -29.86 -24.81 0.10
CA SER A 120 -29.68 -24.00 -1.11
C SER A 120 -28.35 -24.30 -1.81
N ASN A 121 -28.33 -24.14 -3.13
CA ASN A 121 -27.10 -24.21 -3.91
C ASN A 121 -26.56 -22.82 -4.26
N GLY A 122 -27.19 -21.75 -3.83
CA GLY A 122 -26.76 -20.37 -4.04
C GLY A 122 -25.65 -19.97 -3.09
N TRP A 123 -24.71 -19.16 -3.57
CA TRP A 123 -23.65 -18.62 -2.72
C TRP A 123 -24.18 -17.61 -1.72
N ASN A 124 -24.97 -16.64 -2.19
CA ASN A 124 -25.45 -15.51 -1.40
C ASN A 124 -26.42 -15.98 -0.30
N GLY A 125 -26.01 -15.89 0.93
CA GLY A 125 -26.75 -16.35 2.11
C GLY A 125 -26.51 -17.83 2.46
N SER A 126 -25.59 -18.52 1.80
CA SER A 126 -25.21 -19.90 2.16
C SER A 126 -24.57 -20.00 3.53
N ASP A 127 -24.61 -21.21 4.11
CA ASP A 127 -23.95 -21.49 5.38
C ASP A 127 -22.43 -21.31 5.26
N LEU A 128 -21.86 -21.68 4.12
CA LEU A 128 -20.43 -21.54 3.85
C LEU A 128 -20.02 -20.06 3.75
N GLU A 129 -20.78 -19.23 3.04
CA GLU A 129 -20.57 -17.78 2.99
C GLU A 129 -20.62 -17.17 4.39
N ARG A 130 -21.68 -17.49 5.17
CA ARG A 130 -21.81 -17.00 6.57
C ARG A 130 -20.66 -17.47 7.44
N LEU A 131 -20.23 -18.73 7.32
CA LEU A 131 -19.11 -19.28 8.06
C LEU A 131 -17.82 -18.52 7.76
N LEU A 132 -17.50 -18.28 6.48
CA LEU A 132 -16.31 -17.57 6.05
C LEU A 132 -16.31 -16.11 6.51
N ASN A 133 -17.41 -15.41 6.37
CA ASN A 133 -17.49 -14.00 6.69
C ASN A 133 -17.69 -13.72 8.20
N SER A 134 -18.34 -14.62 8.96
CA SER A 134 -18.48 -14.45 10.42
C SER A 134 -17.21 -14.83 11.18
N LYS A 135 -16.65 -16.03 10.92
CA LYS A 135 -15.46 -16.51 11.67
C LYS A 135 -14.18 -15.75 11.35
N TYR A 136 -14.00 -15.32 10.10
CA TYR A 136 -12.71 -14.77 9.67
C TYR A 136 -12.68 -13.25 9.66
N VAL A 137 -13.80 -12.59 9.41
CA VAL A 137 -13.89 -11.11 9.43
C VAL A 137 -14.01 -10.57 10.85
N ASP A 138 -14.63 -11.29 11.77
CA ASP A 138 -14.70 -10.92 13.19
C ASP A 138 -13.35 -10.94 13.89
N SER A 139 -12.28 -11.44 13.25
CA SER A 139 -10.90 -11.28 13.72
C SER A 139 -10.52 -9.82 14.00
N ARG A 140 -11.26 -8.84 13.49
CA ARG A 140 -11.11 -7.43 13.87
C ARG A 140 -11.39 -7.15 15.34
N ASN A 141 -12.15 -8.01 16.00
CA ASN A 141 -12.49 -7.94 17.44
C ASN A 141 -11.96 -9.13 18.23
N ALA A 142 -11.36 -10.12 17.58
CA ALA A 142 -11.08 -11.41 18.19
C ALA A 142 -9.96 -11.35 19.23
N GLU A 143 -10.22 -11.97 20.31
CA GLU A 143 -9.30 -12.54 21.28
C GLU A 143 -8.54 -13.74 20.65
N GLN A 144 -7.70 -14.40 21.42
CA GLN A 144 -6.89 -15.55 20.97
C GLN A 144 -7.69 -16.53 20.11
N GLY A 145 -7.21 -16.78 18.88
CA GLY A 145 -7.81 -17.75 17.97
C GLY A 145 -8.20 -17.24 16.58
N ALA A 146 -8.02 -15.97 16.30
CA ALA A 146 -8.34 -15.39 14.99
C ALA A 146 -7.39 -15.87 13.88
N MET A 147 -7.94 -16.14 12.69
CA MET A 147 -7.16 -16.51 11.50
C MET A 147 -6.24 -15.36 11.05
N PHE A 148 -6.66 -14.12 11.20
CA PHE A 148 -5.90 -12.92 10.86
C PHE A 148 -5.60 -12.08 12.09
N SER A 149 -4.41 -11.51 12.14
CA SER A 149 -4.11 -10.44 13.08
C SER A 149 -4.98 -9.22 12.74
N LYS A 150 -5.08 -8.28 13.67
CA LYS A 150 -5.86 -7.04 13.42
C LYS A 150 -5.29 -6.21 12.26
N VAL A 151 -3.98 -6.22 12.05
CA VAL A 151 -3.34 -5.53 10.93
C VAL A 151 -3.72 -6.22 9.62
N GLU A 152 -3.63 -7.54 9.56
CA GLU A 152 -4.03 -8.34 8.42
C GLU A 152 -5.52 -8.19 8.10
N ALA A 153 -6.40 -8.36 9.07
CA ALA A 153 -7.85 -8.22 8.88
C ALA A 153 -8.28 -6.84 8.34
N ASN A 154 -7.52 -5.79 8.66
CA ASN A 154 -7.78 -4.44 8.13
C ASN A 154 -7.41 -4.27 6.64
N LEU A 155 -6.67 -5.19 6.06
CA LEU A 155 -6.31 -5.20 4.64
C LEU A 155 -7.26 -6.05 3.79
N LEU A 156 -8.12 -6.86 4.41
CA LEU A 156 -9.21 -7.54 3.69
C LEU A 156 -10.18 -6.49 3.15
N MET A 157 -10.56 -6.62 1.88
CA MET A 157 -11.42 -5.64 1.22
C MET A 157 -12.82 -6.20 1.00
N PRO A 158 -13.87 -5.40 1.28
CA PRO A 158 -15.20 -5.79 0.84
C PRO A 158 -15.19 -5.91 -0.68
N THR A 159 -15.69 -7.01 -1.18
CA THR A 159 -15.63 -7.42 -2.59
C THR A 159 -17.04 -7.64 -3.12
N THR A 160 -17.37 -7.00 -4.22
CA THR A 160 -18.57 -7.30 -4.98
C THR A 160 -18.31 -8.48 -5.89
N LEU A 161 -19.01 -9.58 -5.68
CA LEU A 161 -19.05 -10.73 -6.56
C LEU A 161 -20.10 -10.45 -7.65
N LYS A 162 -19.78 -10.77 -8.91
CA LYS A 162 -20.70 -10.54 -10.03
C LYS A 162 -21.66 -11.71 -10.24
N GLU A 163 -22.88 -11.39 -10.58
CA GLU A 163 -23.84 -12.34 -11.11
C GLU A 163 -23.49 -12.71 -12.56
N ASN A 164 -23.47 -14.00 -12.87
CA ASN A 164 -23.24 -14.52 -14.22
C ASN A 164 -24.02 -15.83 -14.43
N THR A 165 -24.43 -16.08 -15.67
CA THR A 165 -24.89 -17.40 -16.11
C THR A 165 -24.10 -17.79 -17.35
N TYR A 166 -23.52 -18.98 -17.36
CA TYR A 166 -22.67 -19.46 -18.45
C TYR A 166 -22.61 -20.98 -18.47
N THR A 167 -22.05 -21.54 -19.55
CA THR A 167 -21.88 -22.99 -19.72
C THR A 167 -20.47 -23.41 -19.37
N ILE A 168 -20.35 -24.48 -18.60
CA ILE A 168 -19.10 -25.17 -18.34
C ILE A 168 -19.10 -26.58 -18.92
N ARG A 169 -17.91 -27.07 -19.29
CA ARG A 169 -17.69 -28.48 -19.52
C ARG A 169 -17.49 -29.15 -18.16
N THR A 170 -18.17 -30.23 -17.91
CA THR A 170 -18.19 -30.92 -16.63
C THR A 170 -18.39 -32.40 -16.81
N TYR A 171 -18.18 -33.19 -15.78
CA TYR A 171 -18.60 -34.57 -15.71
C TYR A 171 -19.94 -34.65 -14.97
N LEU A 172 -20.92 -35.26 -15.61
CA LEU A 172 -22.28 -35.51 -15.10
C LEU A 172 -22.49 -37.00 -15.09
N GLU A 173 -22.73 -37.58 -13.91
CA GLU A 173 -23.02 -39.01 -13.75
C GLU A 173 -21.98 -39.94 -14.42
N GLY A 174 -20.71 -39.51 -14.48
CA GLY A 174 -19.64 -40.30 -15.07
C GLY A 174 -19.36 -40.05 -16.56
N GLU A 175 -20.16 -39.20 -17.23
CA GLU A 175 -19.95 -38.84 -18.62
C GLU A 175 -19.56 -37.37 -18.80
N SER A 176 -18.69 -37.11 -19.78
CA SER A 176 -18.30 -35.76 -20.16
C SER A 176 -19.45 -35.04 -20.88
N GLY A 177 -19.89 -33.91 -20.33
CA GLY A 177 -21.00 -33.13 -20.87
C GLY A 177 -20.81 -31.63 -20.67
N THR A 178 -21.89 -30.89 -20.93
CA THR A 178 -21.94 -29.43 -20.63
C THR A 178 -23.12 -29.11 -19.72
N ALA A 179 -22.93 -28.18 -18.81
CA ALA A 179 -24.01 -27.73 -17.93
C ALA A 179 -24.05 -26.21 -17.86
N SER A 180 -25.26 -25.65 -17.75
CA SER A 180 -25.44 -24.24 -17.42
C SER A 180 -25.26 -24.03 -15.91
N VAL A 181 -24.39 -23.12 -15.55
CA VAL A 181 -24.14 -22.74 -14.16
C VAL A 181 -24.34 -21.24 -13.96
N LYS A 182 -24.65 -20.87 -12.74
CA LYS A 182 -24.78 -19.47 -12.30
C LYS A 182 -23.81 -19.14 -11.18
N ASP A 183 -23.35 -17.93 -11.15
CA ASP A 183 -22.71 -17.26 -10.02
C ASP A 183 -23.68 -16.22 -9.49
N GLU A 184 -23.84 -16.11 -8.20
CA GLU A 184 -24.73 -15.12 -7.58
C GLU A 184 -23.98 -13.85 -7.17
N ALA A 185 -24.68 -12.72 -7.22
CA ALA A 185 -24.18 -11.45 -6.73
C ALA A 185 -24.16 -11.45 -5.20
N ALA A 186 -23.00 -11.11 -4.61
CA ALA A 186 -22.83 -10.90 -3.18
C ALA A 186 -21.84 -9.76 -2.89
N GLU A 187 -21.73 -9.33 -1.64
CA GLU A 187 -20.71 -8.37 -1.18
C GLU A 187 -20.01 -8.95 0.05
N ASP A 188 -18.89 -9.62 -0.15
CA ASP A 188 -18.14 -10.38 0.85
C ASP A 188 -16.75 -9.86 1.11
N TYR A 189 -16.19 -10.20 2.26
CA TYR A 189 -14.76 -10.05 2.52
C TYR A 189 -13.98 -11.31 2.12
N ILE A 190 -14.54 -12.49 2.42
CA ILE A 190 -13.94 -13.78 2.10
C ILE A 190 -14.98 -14.61 1.34
N PHE A 191 -14.56 -15.20 0.24
CA PHE A 191 -15.38 -16.02 -0.64
C PHE A 191 -14.59 -17.23 -1.16
N ILE A 192 -15.18 -18.04 -1.99
CA ILE A 192 -14.50 -19.06 -2.79
C ILE A 192 -14.61 -18.70 -4.27
N LEU A 193 -13.67 -19.17 -5.10
CA LEU A 193 -13.67 -18.81 -6.52
C LEU A 193 -14.84 -19.42 -7.28
N SER A 194 -15.26 -18.78 -8.37
CA SER A 194 -16.20 -19.32 -9.34
C SER A 194 -15.50 -20.18 -10.40
N ALA A 195 -16.24 -21.02 -11.09
CA ALA A 195 -15.74 -21.78 -12.23
C ALA A 195 -15.20 -20.88 -13.35
N LYS A 196 -15.76 -19.68 -13.52
CA LYS A 196 -15.28 -18.68 -14.48
C LYS A 196 -13.92 -18.10 -14.07
N GLU A 197 -13.71 -17.82 -12.78
CA GLU A 197 -12.43 -17.37 -12.27
C GLU A 197 -11.35 -18.43 -12.40
N ILE A 198 -11.67 -19.68 -12.10
CA ILE A 198 -10.74 -20.80 -12.31
C ILE A 198 -10.24 -20.83 -13.75
N ARG A 199 -11.14 -20.71 -14.73
CA ARG A 199 -10.80 -20.72 -16.15
C ARG A 199 -9.98 -19.50 -16.60
N ASN A 200 -10.19 -18.35 -15.98
CA ASN A 200 -9.57 -17.10 -16.40
C ASN A 200 -8.26 -16.79 -15.68
N LEU A 201 -8.08 -17.26 -14.45
CA LEU A 201 -6.98 -16.88 -13.59
C LEU A 201 -5.89 -17.95 -13.46
N TYR A 202 -6.19 -19.19 -13.82
CA TYR A 202 -5.23 -20.29 -13.81
C TYR A 202 -4.78 -20.66 -15.23
N ALA A 203 -3.48 -20.91 -15.38
CA ALA A 203 -2.88 -21.18 -16.69
C ALA A 203 -3.32 -22.53 -17.29
N ASP A 204 -3.50 -23.53 -16.41
CA ASP A 204 -3.84 -24.89 -16.79
C ASP A 204 -4.50 -25.64 -15.62
N LYS A 205 -5.01 -26.85 -15.90
CA LYS A 205 -5.65 -27.69 -14.89
C LYS A 205 -4.70 -28.11 -13.74
N GLN A 206 -3.43 -28.39 -14.03
CA GLN A 206 -2.48 -28.77 -12.99
C GLN A 206 -2.21 -27.63 -12.02
N SER A 207 -2.31 -26.40 -12.52
CA SER A 207 -2.17 -25.19 -11.71
C SER A 207 -3.35 -24.97 -10.75
N THR A 208 -4.51 -25.60 -10.97
CA THR A 208 -5.64 -25.53 -10.03
C THR A 208 -5.47 -26.47 -8.83
N ASN A 209 -4.63 -27.52 -8.95
CA ASN A 209 -4.44 -28.49 -7.87
C ASN A 209 -3.94 -27.83 -6.59
N LYS A 210 -4.62 -28.11 -5.49
CA LYS A 210 -4.20 -27.72 -4.14
C LYS A 210 -3.16 -28.72 -3.63
N ASN A 211 -2.39 -28.34 -2.62
CA ASN A 211 -1.24 -29.13 -2.16
C ASN A 211 -1.58 -30.46 -1.46
N VAL A 212 -2.83 -30.89 -1.48
CA VAL A 212 -3.26 -32.19 -0.95
C VAL A 212 -3.64 -33.09 -2.11
N SER A 213 -2.94 -34.19 -2.29
CA SER A 213 -3.19 -35.15 -3.38
C SER A 213 -4.53 -35.88 -3.18
N GLY A 214 -5.31 -35.93 -4.26
CA GLY A 214 -6.60 -36.64 -4.28
C GLY A 214 -7.79 -35.86 -3.73
N ASP A 215 -7.62 -34.59 -3.42
CA ASP A 215 -8.67 -33.78 -2.81
C ASP A 215 -9.48 -32.94 -3.81
N CYS A 216 -10.75 -32.75 -3.48
CA CYS A 216 -11.72 -31.91 -4.19
C CYS A 216 -12.11 -30.70 -3.35
N TRP A 217 -12.54 -29.60 -3.98
CA TRP A 217 -12.90 -28.38 -3.30
C TRP A 217 -14.02 -27.59 -3.99
N TRP A 218 -14.85 -26.92 -3.18
CA TRP A 218 -15.99 -26.17 -3.61
C TRP A 218 -15.64 -24.94 -4.44
N LEU A 219 -16.48 -24.65 -5.44
CA LEU A 219 -16.58 -23.36 -6.13
C LEU A 219 -17.93 -22.71 -5.81
N ARG A 220 -18.02 -21.37 -5.91
CA ARG A 220 -19.29 -20.68 -5.64
C ARG A 220 -20.31 -20.78 -6.77
N SER A 221 -19.96 -21.40 -7.89
CA SER A 221 -20.86 -21.63 -9.02
C SER A 221 -21.80 -22.80 -8.74
N SER A 222 -23.05 -22.64 -9.09
CA SER A 222 -24.07 -23.68 -8.91
C SER A 222 -24.78 -24.01 -10.21
N ARG A 223 -25.32 -25.22 -10.33
CA ARG A 223 -26.10 -25.62 -11.49
C ARG A 223 -27.47 -24.90 -11.50
N VAL A 224 -27.86 -24.37 -12.65
CA VAL A 224 -29.16 -23.74 -12.83
C VAL A 224 -30.27 -24.79 -12.65
N ASN A 225 -31.32 -24.46 -11.89
CA ASN A 225 -32.47 -25.32 -11.59
C ASN A 225 -32.11 -26.69 -10.95
N SER A 226 -31.12 -26.74 -10.09
CA SER A 226 -30.68 -27.94 -9.39
C SER A 226 -30.12 -27.62 -8.04
N MET A 227 -30.02 -28.55 -7.12
CA MET A 227 -29.31 -28.39 -5.81
C MET A 227 -27.79 -28.67 -5.90
N LYS A 228 -27.28 -28.88 -7.11
CA LYS A 228 -25.85 -29.21 -7.31
C LYS A 228 -25.00 -27.96 -7.35
N VAL A 229 -23.84 -28.05 -6.68
CA VAL A 229 -22.80 -27.02 -6.63
C VAL A 229 -21.57 -27.50 -7.38
N VAL A 230 -20.88 -26.61 -8.08
CA VAL A 230 -19.65 -26.96 -8.81
C VAL A 230 -18.52 -27.18 -7.80
N TRP A 231 -17.75 -28.22 -8.02
CA TRP A 231 -16.51 -28.47 -7.31
C TRP A 231 -15.40 -28.88 -8.29
N LEU A 232 -14.16 -28.74 -7.89
CA LEU A 232 -13.01 -29.21 -8.64
C LEU A 232 -12.48 -30.51 -8.04
N ASP A 233 -12.20 -31.46 -8.91
CA ASP A 233 -11.50 -32.69 -8.51
C ASP A 233 -9.97 -32.52 -8.49
N SER A 234 -9.27 -33.57 -8.08
CA SER A 234 -7.82 -33.60 -8.02
C SER A 234 -7.11 -33.51 -9.39
N LEU A 235 -7.84 -33.64 -10.48
CA LEU A 235 -7.33 -33.51 -11.85
C LEU A 235 -7.59 -32.11 -12.41
N GLY A 236 -8.29 -31.24 -11.66
CA GLY A 236 -8.66 -29.90 -12.07
C GLY A 236 -9.86 -29.86 -13.01
N ASP A 237 -10.69 -30.93 -12.99
CA ASP A 237 -11.91 -31.01 -13.76
C ASP A 237 -13.12 -30.53 -12.93
N PHE A 238 -14.02 -29.80 -13.60
CA PHE A 238 -15.27 -29.35 -12.98
C PHE A 238 -16.23 -30.53 -12.84
N GLN A 239 -16.75 -30.73 -11.64
CA GLN A 239 -17.70 -31.74 -11.27
C GLN A 239 -19.01 -31.11 -10.81
N LEU A 240 -20.14 -31.76 -11.04
CA LEU A 240 -21.48 -31.26 -10.71
C LEU A 240 -22.40 -32.35 -10.13
N ASP A 241 -21.84 -33.35 -9.51
CA ASP A 241 -22.58 -34.47 -8.90
C ASP A 241 -22.77 -34.31 -7.38
N ALA A 242 -22.03 -33.40 -6.73
CA ALA A 242 -22.19 -33.13 -5.31
C ALA A 242 -23.41 -32.26 -4.99
N ASP A 243 -24.16 -32.65 -3.99
CA ASP A 243 -25.23 -31.84 -3.41
C ASP A 243 -24.66 -30.80 -2.44
N CYS A 244 -25.35 -29.68 -2.25
CA CYS A 244 -24.93 -28.60 -1.36
C CYS A 244 -24.71 -29.04 0.10
N ILE A 245 -25.32 -30.16 0.53
CA ILE A 245 -25.18 -30.78 1.86
C ILE A 245 -24.00 -31.77 1.98
N ASP A 246 -23.15 -31.89 0.95
CA ASP A 246 -22.02 -32.82 1.00
C ASP A 246 -20.88 -32.24 1.85
N GLY A 247 -20.73 -32.74 3.07
CA GLY A 247 -19.78 -32.24 4.06
C GLY A 247 -18.32 -32.66 3.87
N ASN A 248 -18.01 -33.43 2.82
CA ASN A 248 -16.66 -33.98 2.64
C ASN A 248 -15.84 -33.24 1.56
N ILE A 249 -16.32 -32.12 1.07
CA ILE A 249 -15.63 -31.32 0.04
C ILE A 249 -14.83 -30.20 0.69
N GLY A 250 -13.65 -29.95 0.16
CA GLY A 250 -12.70 -28.98 0.67
C GLY A 250 -13.14 -27.53 0.48
N VAL A 251 -12.65 -26.67 1.34
CA VAL A 251 -12.89 -25.22 1.28
C VAL A 251 -11.56 -24.49 1.10
N CYS A 252 -11.49 -23.70 0.04
CA CYS A 252 -10.36 -22.88 -0.37
C CYS A 252 -10.76 -21.40 -0.36
N PRO A 253 -10.58 -20.71 0.77
CA PRO A 253 -10.94 -19.29 0.88
C PRO A 253 -10.10 -18.41 -0.05
N ALA A 254 -10.76 -17.41 -0.64
CA ALA A 254 -10.16 -16.35 -1.43
C ALA A 254 -10.65 -14.99 -0.93
N PHE A 255 -9.86 -13.94 -1.16
CA PHE A 255 -10.21 -12.58 -0.80
C PHE A 255 -9.39 -11.55 -1.58
N ASN A 256 -9.93 -10.36 -1.73
CA ASN A 256 -9.17 -9.22 -2.22
C ASN A 256 -8.44 -8.52 -1.07
N MET A 257 -7.13 -8.37 -1.20
CA MET A 257 -6.27 -7.69 -0.24
C MET A 257 -5.85 -6.32 -0.73
N ASN A 258 -5.93 -5.31 0.14
CA ASN A 258 -5.40 -3.97 -0.12
C ASN A 258 -3.87 -3.99 -0.07
N THR A 259 -3.22 -3.87 -1.23
CA THR A 259 -1.76 -3.92 -1.35
C THR A 259 -1.06 -2.66 -0.85
N SER A 260 -1.77 -1.54 -0.67
CA SER A 260 -1.19 -0.30 -0.11
C SER A 260 -0.74 -0.45 1.34
N GLY A 261 -1.25 -1.46 2.05
CA GLY A 261 -0.82 -1.82 3.41
C GLY A 261 0.44 -2.67 3.48
N VAL A 262 0.93 -3.18 2.36
CA VAL A 262 2.18 -3.95 2.29
C VAL A 262 3.36 -2.99 2.16
N LEU A 263 4.36 -3.15 3.01
CA LEU A 263 5.61 -2.38 2.92
C LEU A 263 6.63 -3.12 2.05
N PHE A 264 6.82 -4.42 2.31
CA PHE A 264 7.71 -5.30 1.56
C PHE A 264 7.04 -6.63 1.22
N SER A 265 7.47 -7.23 0.11
CA SER A 265 7.43 -8.67 -0.12
C SER A 265 8.86 -9.19 -0.11
N THR A 266 9.14 -10.17 0.73
CA THR A 266 10.48 -10.71 0.97
C THR A 266 10.51 -12.18 0.57
N ALA A 267 11.51 -12.59 -0.21
CA ALA A 267 11.71 -13.99 -0.61
C ALA A 267 11.86 -14.88 0.62
N VAL A 268 11.17 -16.01 0.65
CA VAL A 268 11.35 -17.01 1.73
C VAL A 268 12.80 -17.47 1.75
N GLY A 269 13.40 -17.45 2.94
CA GLY A 269 14.83 -17.75 3.13
C GLY A 269 15.75 -16.53 3.19
N PHE A 270 15.25 -15.32 2.89
CA PHE A 270 16.02 -14.10 3.12
C PHE A 270 16.13 -13.81 4.62
N ASP A 271 17.35 -13.55 5.09
CA ASP A 271 17.62 -13.27 6.50
C ASP A 271 17.42 -11.80 6.84
N LYS A 272 16.23 -11.46 7.28
CA LYS A 272 15.82 -10.12 7.72
C LYS A 272 16.51 -9.64 9.00
N LYS A 273 17.07 -10.61 9.79
CA LYS A 273 17.72 -10.34 11.09
C LYS A 273 19.21 -10.07 10.94
N LYS A 274 19.78 -10.30 9.76
CA LYS A 274 21.17 -10.03 9.48
C LYS A 274 21.46 -8.53 9.50
N ALA A 275 22.49 -8.15 10.23
CA ALA A 275 22.96 -6.76 10.25
C ALA A 275 23.60 -6.36 8.93
N ILE A 276 23.41 -5.10 8.53
CA ILE A 276 24.13 -4.50 7.39
C ILE A 276 25.55 -4.17 7.81
N THR A 277 26.54 -4.72 7.09
CA THR A 277 27.97 -4.55 7.31
C THR A 277 28.66 -4.05 6.04
N ALA A 278 29.91 -3.65 6.14
CA ALA A 278 30.72 -3.23 4.99
C ALA A 278 30.77 -4.27 3.85
N SER A 279 30.70 -5.56 4.18
CA SER A 279 30.70 -6.67 3.21
C SER A 279 29.31 -7.16 2.80
N SER A 280 28.23 -6.48 3.22
CA SER A 280 26.87 -6.88 2.82
C SER A 280 26.71 -6.76 1.31
N ALA A 281 26.15 -7.83 0.73
CA ALA A 281 25.79 -7.84 -0.69
C ALA A 281 24.53 -7.00 -0.92
N GLN A 282 24.44 -6.39 -2.10
CA GLN A 282 23.24 -5.72 -2.56
C GLN A 282 22.12 -6.75 -2.77
N ILE A 283 20.87 -6.34 -2.56
CA ILE A 283 19.68 -7.13 -2.87
C ILE A 283 19.70 -7.48 -4.37
N LYS A 284 19.60 -8.77 -4.66
CA LYS A 284 19.66 -9.32 -6.03
C LYS A 284 18.31 -9.84 -6.49
N GLU A 285 18.21 -10.13 -7.78
CA GLU A 285 17.05 -10.79 -8.36
C GLU A 285 16.83 -12.16 -7.74
N SER A 286 15.56 -12.54 -7.60
CA SER A 286 15.14 -13.79 -7.00
C SER A 286 14.19 -14.57 -7.91
N ALA A 287 14.46 -15.85 -8.05
CA ALA A 287 13.62 -16.79 -8.79
C ALA A 287 12.60 -17.54 -7.91
N VAL A 288 12.57 -17.28 -6.60
CA VAL A 288 11.64 -17.99 -5.70
C VAL A 288 10.19 -17.57 -5.96
N ASN A 289 9.27 -18.48 -5.67
CA ASN A 289 7.83 -18.22 -5.81
C ASN A 289 7.13 -18.00 -4.46
N ASP A 290 7.80 -18.26 -3.37
CA ASP A 290 7.25 -18.15 -2.01
C ASP A 290 7.76 -16.87 -1.32
N TRP A 291 6.82 -16.06 -0.80
CA TRP A 291 7.10 -14.73 -0.27
C TRP A 291 6.43 -14.53 1.09
N THR A 292 7.10 -13.85 1.99
CA THR A 292 6.51 -13.30 3.21
C THR A 292 6.22 -11.82 3.03
N LEU A 293 5.22 -11.29 3.75
CA LEU A 293 4.82 -9.89 3.68
C LEU A 293 5.21 -9.16 4.95
N THR A 294 5.77 -7.97 4.82
CA THR A 294 5.90 -7.01 5.91
C THR A 294 4.81 -5.95 5.77
N LEU A 295 3.93 -5.88 6.77
CA LEU A 295 2.75 -5.03 6.75
C LEU A 295 3.00 -3.73 7.50
N LYS A 296 2.48 -2.62 6.96
CA LYS A 296 2.52 -1.31 7.61
C LYS A 296 1.65 -1.30 8.85
N ASP A 297 2.26 -1.22 10.01
CA ASP A 297 1.56 -1.08 11.30
C ASP A 297 1.67 0.36 11.83
N THR A 298 0.65 1.15 11.60
CA THR A 298 0.60 2.57 12.00
C THR A 298 0.60 2.78 13.53
N ASN A 299 0.57 1.71 14.32
CA ASN A 299 0.72 1.79 15.78
C ASN A 299 2.19 1.81 16.19
N LYS A 300 3.08 1.41 15.30
CA LYS A 300 4.52 1.51 15.46
C LYS A 300 5.01 2.83 14.86
N THR A 301 5.92 3.49 15.55
CA THR A 301 6.59 4.70 15.05
C THR A 301 8.05 4.64 15.43
N ILE A 302 8.92 5.19 14.60
CA ILE A 302 10.34 5.37 14.90
C ILE A 302 10.80 6.76 14.45
N GLN A 303 11.79 7.30 15.11
CA GLN A 303 12.45 8.57 14.76
C GLN A 303 13.82 8.63 15.45
N LEU A 304 14.66 9.55 15.03
CA LEU A 304 15.85 9.90 15.80
C LEU A 304 15.45 10.38 17.21
N THR A 305 16.28 10.06 18.20
CA THR A 305 16.11 10.61 19.55
C THR A 305 16.17 12.14 19.51
N SER A 306 15.25 12.82 20.17
CA SER A 306 15.17 14.29 20.15
C SER A 306 16.50 14.94 20.55
N GLY A 307 16.98 15.86 19.71
CA GLY A 307 18.25 16.55 19.90
C GLY A 307 19.50 15.70 19.61
N LYS A 308 19.32 14.54 18.99
CA LYS A 308 20.41 13.67 18.54
C LYS A 308 20.40 13.53 17.03
N GLU A 309 21.57 13.29 16.46
CA GLU A 309 21.76 13.06 15.04
C GLU A 309 22.37 11.68 14.80
N ALA A 310 22.22 11.15 13.62
CA ALA A 310 22.98 10.00 13.18
C ALA A 310 24.42 10.45 12.86
N VAL A 311 25.41 9.66 13.23
CA VAL A 311 26.83 10.00 13.10
C VAL A 311 27.52 8.96 12.24
N LEU A 312 28.25 9.42 11.20
CA LEU A 312 29.08 8.59 10.32
C LEU A 312 30.52 8.68 10.76
N ALA A 313 31.09 7.56 11.15
CA ALA A 313 32.50 7.41 11.48
C ALA A 313 33.35 7.19 10.21
N ALA A 314 34.66 7.34 10.34
CA ALA A 314 35.63 7.20 9.24
C ALA A 314 35.66 5.81 8.61
N ASP A 315 35.33 4.77 9.37
CA ASP A 315 35.27 3.38 8.92
C ASP A 315 33.96 3.03 8.19
N GLY A 316 33.09 4.02 7.97
CA GLY A 316 31.78 3.84 7.37
C GLY A 316 30.71 3.38 8.34
N THR A 317 30.99 3.25 9.62
CA THR A 317 29.99 2.91 10.64
C THR A 317 29.08 4.10 10.90
N VAL A 318 27.78 3.87 10.81
CA VAL A 318 26.73 4.85 11.13
C VAL A 318 26.13 4.49 12.49
N THR A 319 26.26 5.41 13.43
CA THR A 319 25.67 5.31 14.78
C THR A 319 24.37 6.09 14.82
N ILE A 320 23.28 5.44 15.21
CA ILE A 320 21.92 5.99 15.14
C ILE A 320 21.26 5.93 16.51
N PRO A 321 21.13 7.06 17.21
CA PRO A 321 20.30 7.17 18.39
C PRO A 321 18.82 7.26 17.98
N TYR A 322 18.01 6.28 18.37
CA TYR A 322 16.61 6.20 17.98
C TYR A 322 15.65 6.18 19.16
N THR A 323 14.41 6.51 18.89
CA THR A 323 13.27 6.33 19.79
C THR A 323 12.11 5.77 18.98
N TYR A 324 11.58 4.61 19.39
CA TYR A 324 10.37 4.08 18.82
C TYR A 324 9.22 4.02 19.84
N SER A 325 8.00 3.95 19.36
CA SER A 325 6.83 3.62 20.17
C SER A 325 6.00 2.55 19.49
N ASP A 326 5.52 1.62 20.30
CA ASP A 326 4.48 0.67 19.93
C ASP A 326 3.26 0.98 20.79
N SER A 327 2.21 1.53 20.20
CA SER A 327 1.05 2.07 20.94
C SER A 327 0.06 1.01 21.38
N ARG A 328 0.32 -0.24 21.11
CA ARG A 328 -0.48 -1.38 21.58
C ARG A 328 0.35 -2.24 22.53
N ASN A 329 -0.33 -2.77 23.57
CA ASN A 329 0.05 -4.07 24.14
C ASN A 329 -0.13 -5.08 23.02
N SER A 330 0.83 -5.17 22.13
CA SER A 330 0.61 -5.75 20.84
C SER A 330 0.85 -7.24 20.89
N GLN A 331 -0.01 -7.94 20.18
CA GLN A 331 0.25 -9.31 19.80
C GLN A 331 1.55 -9.44 18.98
N ASN A 332 2.08 -8.32 18.46
CA ASN A 332 3.26 -8.23 17.62
C ASN A 332 4.19 -7.08 18.11
N PRO A 333 4.84 -7.21 19.28
CA PRO A 333 5.71 -6.16 19.82
C PRO A 333 6.93 -5.93 18.92
N VAL A 334 7.44 -4.69 18.91
CA VAL A 334 8.72 -4.38 18.24
C VAL A 334 9.83 -5.24 18.87
N ASN A 335 10.49 -6.02 18.04
CA ASN A 335 11.62 -6.87 18.43
C ASN A 335 12.91 -6.55 17.66
N GLN A 336 12.82 -5.65 16.66
CA GLN A 336 13.97 -5.26 15.84
C GLN A 336 13.84 -3.81 15.40
N VAL A 337 14.95 -3.11 15.29
CA VAL A 337 15.10 -1.88 14.52
C VAL A 337 15.93 -2.21 13.29
N SER A 338 15.44 -1.82 12.12
CA SER A 338 16.06 -2.16 10.85
C SER A 338 16.43 -0.92 10.06
N VAL A 339 17.40 -1.08 9.16
CA VAL A 339 17.78 -0.13 8.13
C VAL A 339 17.29 -0.60 6.77
N LEU A 340 16.69 0.32 6.04
CA LEU A 340 16.32 0.15 4.65
C LEU A 340 17.07 1.19 3.82
N ILE A 341 17.75 0.75 2.78
CA ILE A 341 18.43 1.63 1.81
C ILE A 341 17.78 1.40 0.44
N THR A 342 17.33 2.48 -0.19
CA THR A 342 16.69 2.46 -1.50
C THR A 342 17.34 3.42 -2.46
N ASP A 343 17.25 3.18 -3.76
CA ASP A 343 17.79 4.06 -4.82
C ASP A 343 17.00 5.37 -4.97
N LYS A 344 15.71 5.35 -4.56
CA LYS A 344 14.78 6.48 -4.62
C LYS A 344 13.95 6.53 -3.34
N ALA A 345 13.10 7.53 -3.21
CA ALA A 345 12.13 7.55 -2.11
C ALA A 345 11.29 6.26 -2.10
N TYR A 346 11.17 5.59 -0.96
CA TYR A 346 10.41 4.33 -0.84
C TYR A 346 8.94 4.42 -1.29
N THR A 347 8.43 5.64 -1.46
CA THR A 347 7.09 5.91 -1.99
C THR A 347 7.04 6.07 -3.51
N ASP A 348 8.19 6.07 -4.17
CA ASP A 348 8.29 6.05 -5.62
C ASP A 348 7.96 4.64 -6.10
N LYS A 349 7.13 4.52 -7.15
CA LYS A 349 6.69 3.23 -7.69
C LYS A 349 7.84 2.41 -8.31
N ASP A 350 8.89 3.10 -8.74
CA ASP A 350 10.04 2.50 -9.42
C ASP A 350 11.27 2.39 -8.48
N ALA A 351 11.09 2.66 -7.17
CA ALA A 351 12.17 2.54 -6.20
C ALA A 351 12.54 1.07 -5.97
N LYS A 352 13.85 0.81 -5.85
CA LYS A 352 14.40 -0.51 -5.54
C LYS A 352 15.02 -0.52 -4.15
N VAL A 353 14.89 -1.63 -3.47
CA VAL A 353 15.64 -1.88 -2.23
C VAL A 353 17.07 -2.26 -2.62
N LEU A 354 18.04 -1.49 -2.15
CA LEU A 354 19.46 -1.76 -2.33
C LEU A 354 19.99 -2.66 -1.20
N TYR A 355 19.63 -2.32 0.04
CA TYR A 355 19.99 -3.08 1.24
C TYR A 355 18.85 -3.03 2.25
N TYR A 356 18.69 -4.13 2.98
CA TYR A 356 17.76 -4.22 4.09
C TYR A 356 18.29 -5.19 5.13
N GLY A 357 18.22 -4.81 6.41
CA GLY A 357 18.66 -5.66 7.52
C GLY A 357 18.57 -4.98 8.88
N ALA A 358 18.90 -5.72 9.92
CA ALA A 358 18.85 -5.25 11.29
C ALA A 358 19.95 -4.20 11.60
N LEU A 359 19.65 -3.27 12.52
CA LEU A 359 20.70 -2.54 13.24
C LEU A 359 21.41 -3.49 14.21
N SER A 360 22.74 -3.33 14.30
CA SER A 360 23.52 -3.96 15.37
C SER A 360 23.31 -3.23 16.70
N GLY A 361 23.35 -3.97 17.81
CA GLY A 361 23.15 -3.44 19.16
C GLY A 361 21.87 -3.93 19.80
N ASN A 362 21.55 -3.42 20.98
CA ASN A 362 20.30 -3.79 21.68
C ASN A 362 19.13 -2.96 21.12
N THR A 363 18.44 -3.52 20.14
CA THR A 363 17.34 -2.87 19.42
C THR A 363 15.94 -3.18 19.96
N THR A 364 15.84 -3.90 21.07
CA THR A 364 14.57 -4.23 21.72
C THR A 364 14.09 -3.16 22.71
N GLN A 365 14.93 -2.16 23.01
CA GLN A 365 14.55 -1.05 23.86
C GLN A 365 13.94 0.08 23.05
N SER A 366 12.86 0.68 23.55
CA SER A 366 12.14 1.78 22.88
C SER A 366 12.94 3.07 22.74
N ILE A 367 14.04 3.21 23.49
CA ILE A 367 15.04 4.27 23.34
C ILE A 367 16.39 3.58 23.36
N GLY A 368 17.17 3.75 22.30
CA GLY A 368 18.42 3.05 22.15
C GLY A 368 19.35 3.70 21.14
N THR A 369 20.46 3.04 20.92
CA THR A 369 21.43 3.39 19.88
C THR A 369 21.79 2.09 19.17
N GLY A 370 21.71 2.10 17.86
CA GLY A 370 22.13 1.00 17.02
C GLY A 370 23.13 1.46 15.97
N THR A 371 23.82 0.52 15.35
CA THR A 371 24.82 0.80 14.32
C THR A 371 24.59 -0.07 13.10
N PHE A 372 25.01 0.44 11.95
CA PHE A 372 25.26 -0.36 10.74
C PHE A 372 26.47 0.24 10.01
N THR A 373 27.10 -0.54 9.16
CA THR A 373 28.22 -0.04 8.36
C THR A 373 27.75 0.10 6.92
N LEU A 374 28.03 1.25 6.30
CA LEU A 374 27.74 1.46 4.88
C LEU A 374 28.44 0.37 4.05
N PRO A 375 27.68 -0.40 3.23
CA PRO A 375 28.29 -1.42 2.38
C PRO A 375 29.27 -0.80 1.40
N GLN A 376 30.41 -1.42 1.22
CA GLN A 376 31.45 -0.93 0.28
C GLN A 376 30.98 -0.86 -1.17
N THR A 377 29.97 -1.66 -1.51
CA THR A 377 29.36 -1.68 -2.84
C THR A 377 28.22 -0.66 -3.00
N LEU A 378 27.86 0.07 -1.95
CA LEU A 378 26.89 1.16 -2.04
C LEU A 378 27.58 2.39 -2.64
N THR A 379 27.08 2.85 -3.77
CA THR A 379 27.65 3.99 -4.52
C THR A 379 26.70 5.19 -4.47
N GLY A 380 27.28 6.41 -4.61
CA GLY A 380 26.50 7.64 -4.65
C GLY A 380 26.48 8.40 -3.31
N THR A 381 25.67 9.43 -3.26
CA THR A 381 25.58 10.38 -2.14
C THR A 381 24.31 10.12 -1.34
N TRP A 382 24.43 10.02 -0.02
CA TRP A 382 23.31 9.90 0.90
C TRP A 382 22.32 11.05 0.73
N GLY A 383 21.05 10.73 0.60
CA GLY A 383 19.95 11.67 0.43
C GLY A 383 19.77 12.18 -1.00
N THR A 384 20.68 11.86 -1.92
CA THR A 384 20.61 12.22 -3.34
C THR A 384 20.47 10.97 -4.21
N ASP A 385 21.48 10.10 -4.19
CA ASP A 385 21.53 8.91 -5.04
C ASP A 385 20.90 7.69 -4.36
N TYR A 386 20.90 7.69 -3.03
CA TYR A 386 20.18 6.70 -2.24
C TYR A 386 19.58 7.33 -0.98
N GLN A 387 18.52 6.70 -0.49
CA GLN A 387 17.80 7.10 0.72
C GLN A 387 17.99 6.05 1.81
N VAL A 388 18.17 6.49 3.04
CA VAL A 388 18.30 5.61 4.20
C VAL A 388 17.12 5.82 5.15
N TYR A 389 16.51 4.72 5.56
CA TYR A 389 15.34 4.75 6.44
C TYR A 389 15.55 3.85 7.65
N LEU A 390 14.91 4.22 8.75
CA LEU A 390 14.75 3.38 9.92
C LEU A 390 13.34 2.78 9.98
N LEU A 391 13.25 1.57 10.49
CA LEU A 391 12.02 0.84 10.73
C LEU A 391 12.02 0.28 12.14
N ALA A 392 10.91 0.42 12.85
CA ALA A 392 10.63 -0.37 14.07
C ALA A 392 9.75 -1.53 13.69
N GLU A 393 10.24 -2.75 13.85
CA GLU A 393 9.63 -3.95 13.30
C GLU A 393 9.35 -5.03 14.36
N CYS A 394 8.30 -5.80 14.11
CA CYS A 394 8.13 -7.14 14.63
C CYS A 394 8.47 -8.10 13.50
N VAL A 395 9.68 -8.61 13.49
CA VAL A 395 10.14 -9.65 12.56
C VAL A 395 9.86 -10.99 13.19
N THR A 396 9.04 -11.79 12.51
CA THR A 396 8.63 -13.13 12.97
C THR A 396 9.57 -14.19 12.43
N ASP A 397 9.68 -15.29 13.16
CA ASP A 397 10.35 -16.48 12.64
C ASP A 397 9.38 -17.29 11.77
N GLY A 398 9.92 -17.96 10.73
CA GLY A 398 9.11 -18.73 9.80
C GLY A 398 8.37 -17.89 8.76
N ASN A 399 7.35 -18.46 8.15
CA ASN A 399 6.63 -17.86 7.02
C ASN A 399 5.38 -17.07 7.49
N TYR A 400 5.53 -16.20 8.46
CA TYR A 400 4.44 -15.34 8.95
C TYR A 400 4.58 -13.91 8.41
N SER A 401 3.50 -13.14 8.49
CA SER A 401 3.57 -11.70 8.25
C SER A 401 4.43 -11.00 9.30
N ASP A 402 5.24 -10.07 8.85
CA ASP A 402 5.95 -9.11 9.71
C ASP A 402 5.18 -7.80 9.79
N TYR A 403 5.51 -6.97 10.77
CA TYR A 403 4.82 -5.72 11.02
C TYR A 403 5.83 -4.60 11.26
N ALA A 404 5.77 -3.54 10.45
CA ALA A 404 6.71 -2.43 10.50
C ALA A 404 6.04 -1.08 10.70
N SER A 405 6.76 -0.16 11.33
CA SER A 405 6.43 1.26 11.26
C SER A 405 6.49 1.77 9.82
N LEU A 406 5.96 2.97 9.57
CA LEU A 406 6.32 3.66 8.33
C LEU A 406 7.82 3.98 8.37
N PRO A 407 8.53 3.89 7.22
CA PRO A 407 9.94 4.23 7.13
C PRO A 407 10.21 5.68 7.54
N TYR A 408 11.11 5.87 8.49
CA TYR A 408 11.58 7.17 8.92
C TYR A 408 12.85 7.53 8.14
N CYS A 409 12.77 8.54 7.28
CA CYS A 409 13.91 8.96 6.47
C CYS A 409 14.98 9.65 7.31
N LEU A 410 16.20 9.15 7.24
CA LEU A 410 17.40 9.82 7.75
C LEU A 410 17.89 10.79 6.68
N THR A 411 17.47 12.04 6.77
CA THR A 411 17.73 13.06 5.74
C THR A 411 19.18 13.55 5.73
N SER A 412 19.90 13.37 6.82
CA SER A 412 21.31 13.76 6.98
C SER A 412 22.01 12.90 8.01
N VAL A 413 23.32 12.86 7.91
CA VAL A 413 24.21 12.24 8.87
C VAL A 413 25.34 13.22 9.19
N SER A 414 25.61 13.43 10.46
CA SER A 414 26.80 14.23 10.91
C SER A 414 28.07 13.38 10.79
N LYS A 415 29.15 13.99 10.35
CA LYS A 415 30.44 13.32 10.40
C LYS A 415 31.05 13.46 11.80
N GLU A 416 31.70 12.40 12.27
CA GLU A 416 32.41 12.45 13.54
C GLU A 416 33.50 13.51 13.51
N THR A 417 33.64 14.29 14.56
CA THR A 417 34.69 15.31 14.68
C THR A 417 36.05 14.62 14.65
N GLY A 418 36.83 14.84 13.60
CA GLY A 418 38.09 14.14 13.33
C GLY A 418 38.09 13.27 12.07
N VAL A 419 36.96 13.08 11.45
CA VAL A 419 36.82 12.36 10.17
C VAL A 419 37.45 13.19 9.06
N ARG A 420 38.34 12.58 8.29
CA ARG A 420 38.90 13.19 7.08
C ARG A 420 37.79 13.39 6.06
N GLU A 421 37.86 14.47 5.30
CA GLU A 421 36.95 14.63 4.17
C GLU A 421 37.12 13.49 3.18
N THR A 422 36.02 12.96 2.65
CA THR A 422 36.03 11.90 1.65
C THR A 422 36.14 12.50 0.26
N VAL A 423 37.00 11.95 -0.58
CA VAL A 423 37.11 12.31 -1.99
C VAL A 423 35.81 12.05 -2.72
N LYS A 424 35.37 12.97 -3.56
CA LYS A 424 34.16 12.80 -4.37
C LYS A 424 34.27 11.61 -5.30
N GLN A 425 33.19 10.82 -5.39
CA GLN A 425 33.14 9.64 -6.22
C GLN A 425 33.48 9.96 -7.68
N PRO A 426 34.24 9.10 -8.39
CA PRO A 426 34.52 9.29 -9.81
C PRO A 426 33.26 9.28 -10.66
N VAL A 427 33.26 10.08 -11.71
CA VAL A 427 32.22 10.08 -12.73
C VAL A 427 32.84 9.63 -14.05
N ALA A 428 32.18 8.73 -14.76
CA ALA A 428 32.66 8.23 -16.05
C ALA A 428 31.71 8.64 -17.18
N LYS A 429 32.26 9.08 -18.29
CA LYS A 429 31.53 9.36 -19.52
C LYS A 429 32.23 8.71 -20.72
N VAL A 430 31.45 8.38 -21.75
CA VAL A 430 31.99 7.95 -23.03
C VAL A 430 32.60 9.16 -23.74
N SER A 431 33.76 9.00 -24.37
CA SER A 431 34.38 10.04 -25.19
C SER A 431 33.47 10.45 -26.36
N ASP A 432 33.66 11.64 -26.89
CA ASP A 432 32.80 12.19 -27.95
C ASP A 432 32.87 11.35 -29.24
N ASP A 433 34.02 10.72 -29.54
CA ASP A 433 34.22 9.76 -30.63
C ASP A 433 33.67 8.35 -30.32
N LYS A 434 33.14 8.14 -29.13
CA LYS A 434 32.56 6.88 -28.63
C LYS A 434 33.54 5.69 -28.59
N THR A 435 34.85 5.91 -28.57
CA THR A 435 35.84 4.82 -28.62
C THR A 435 36.48 4.50 -27.27
N SER A 436 36.37 5.41 -26.30
CA SER A 436 37.03 5.31 -25.01
C SER A 436 36.18 5.84 -23.84
N LEU A 437 36.56 5.48 -22.62
CA LEU A 437 35.92 5.95 -21.38
C LEU A 437 36.79 6.99 -20.71
N ILE A 438 36.18 8.12 -20.38
CA ILE A 438 36.84 9.21 -19.62
C ILE A 438 36.30 9.16 -18.18
N ILE A 439 37.19 9.14 -17.20
CA ILE A 439 36.84 9.17 -15.78
C ILE A 439 37.37 10.47 -15.17
N SER A 440 36.58 11.13 -14.34
CA SER A 440 36.93 12.34 -13.64
C SER A 440 36.48 12.30 -12.16
N SER A 441 37.15 13.05 -11.28
CA SER A 441 36.68 13.28 -9.91
C SER A 441 36.34 14.76 -9.70
N GLY A 442 35.26 15.03 -8.97
CA GLY A 442 34.91 16.38 -8.57
C GLY A 442 35.75 16.93 -7.39
N THR A 443 36.72 16.14 -6.89
CA THR A 443 37.71 16.62 -5.92
C THR A 443 38.97 17.01 -6.67
N GLU A 444 39.31 18.27 -6.61
CA GLU A 444 40.53 18.80 -7.26
C GLU A 444 41.80 18.14 -6.70
N GLY A 445 42.69 17.69 -7.60
CA GLY A 445 43.92 17.03 -7.25
C GLY A 445 43.76 15.60 -6.71
N ALA A 446 42.62 14.97 -6.89
CA ALA A 446 42.44 13.57 -6.57
C ALA A 446 42.93 12.66 -7.70
N ASP A 447 43.72 11.64 -7.38
CA ASP A 447 44.08 10.55 -8.25
C ASP A 447 42.95 9.54 -8.39
N ILE A 448 42.80 8.98 -9.59
CA ILE A 448 41.79 7.92 -9.84
C ILE A 448 42.53 6.61 -10.13
N TYR A 449 42.08 5.53 -9.48
CA TYR A 449 42.59 4.18 -9.69
C TYR A 449 41.49 3.32 -10.21
N TYR A 450 41.75 2.42 -11.15
CA TYR A 450 40.73 1.54 -11.74
C TYR A 450 41.24 0.12 -12.01
N THR A 451 40.29 -0.84 -12.12
CA THR A 451 40.50 -2.21 -12.58
C THR A 451 39.52 -2.52 -13.71
N LEU A 452 39.85 -3.49 -14.58
CA LEU A 452 39.02 -3.91 -15.71
C LEU A 452 38.38 -5.29 -15.50
N ASP A 453 38.62 -5.93 -14.39
CA ASP A 453 38.14 -7.25 -14.01
C ASP A 453 36.99 -7.19 -12.96
N GLY A 454 36.59 -5.99 -12.58
CA GLY A 454 35.53 -5.77 -11.59
C GLY A 454 36.01 -5.85 -10.13
N SER A 455 37.29 -6.13 -9.89
CA SER A 455 37.86 -6.04 -8.53
C SER A 455 37.89 -4.59 -8.04
N ILE A 456 37.82 -4.38 -6.71
CA ILE A 456 37.86 -3.03 -6.11
C ILE A 456 39.30 -2.51 -6.16
N PRO A 457 39.58 -1.39 -6.87
CA PRO A 457 40.91 -0.82 -6.94
C PRO A 457 41.28 -0.04 -5.66
N ASP A 458 42.56 -0.05 -5.34
CA ASP A 458 43.18 0.88 -4.41
C ASP A 458 44.50 1.41 -5.00
N GLN A 459 45.26 2.18 -4.25
CA GLN A 459 46.57 2.71 -4.67
C GLN A 459 47.62 1.61 -4.93
N LYS A 460 47.41 0.37 -4.45
CA LYS A 460 48.35 -0.74 -4.57
C LYS A 460 48.00 -1.70 -5.71
N ASN A 461 46.69 -1.97 -5.92
CA ASN A 461 46.20 -2.96 -6.88
C ASN A 461 45.46 -2.36 -8.09
N GLY A 462 45.19 -1.05 -8.07
CA GLY A 462 44.51 -0.38 -9.18
C GLY A 462 45.51 0.26 -10.16
N THR A 463 45.12 0.34 -11.42
CA THR A 463 45.85 1.12 -12.45
C THR A 463 45.50 2.60 -12.26
N LYS A 464 46.54 3.47 -12.10
CA LYS A 464 46.32 4.90 -12.01
C LYS A 464 45.78 5.45 -13.34
N TYR A 465 44.70 6.19 -13.28
CA TYR A 465 44.08 6.81 -14.45
C TYR A 465 44.87 8.02 -14.91
N THR A 466 45.37 7.97 -16.13
CA THR A 466 46.16 9.04 -16.76
C THR A 466 45.56 9.60 -18.03
N GLY A 467 44.45 9.03 -18.49
CA GLY A 467 43.74 9.43 -19.72
C GLY A 467 42.70 8.44 -20.17
N PRO A 468 42.01 8.69 -21.29
CA PRO A 468 40.89 7.87 -21.77
C PRO A 468 41.23 6.37 -21.87
N ILE A 469 40.35 5.51 -21.37
CA ILE A 469 40.53 4.06 -21.31
C ILE A 469 39.91 3.41 -22.53
N SER A 470 40.74 2.63 -23.26
CA SER A 470 40.29 1.76 -24.36
C SER A 470 39.98 0.36 -23.85
N PHE A 471 38.99 -0.30 -24.44
CA PHE A 471 38.51 -1.63 -24.06
C PHE A 471 38.74 -2.66 -25.15
N PRO A 472 38.94 -3.94 -24.87
CA PRO A 472 38.83 -5.01 -25.83
C PRO A 472 37.38 -5.13 -26.35
N THR A 473 37.20 -5.66 -27.56
CA THR A 473 35.87 -5.96 -28.11
C THR A 473 35.15 -6.96 -27.22
N GLY A 474 33.86 -6.69 -26.90
CA GLY A 474 33.06 -7.47 -25.96
C GLY A 474 32.72 -6.71 -24.72
N THR A 475 32.40 -7.43 -23.62
CA THR A 475 31.97 -6.85 -22.36
C THR A 475 33.10 -6.81 -21.36
N SER A 476 33.34 -5.65 -20.76
CA SER A 476 34.31 -5.43 -19.68
C SER A 476 33.62 -4.82 -18.47
N THR A 477 34.06 -5.20 -17.27
CA THR A 477 33.59 -4.55 -16.02
C THR A 477 34.70 -3.67 -15.48
N ILE A 478 34.49 -2.35 -15.47
CA ILE A 478 35.41 -1.39 -14.88
C ILE A 478 34.97 -1.01 -13.49
N THR A 479 35.87 -1.02 -12.55
CA THR A 479 35.67 -0.50 -11.19
C THR A 479 36.69 0.61 -10.96
N ALA A 480 36.25 1.76 -10.40
CA ALA A 480 37.18 2.87 -10.15
C ALA A 480 36.91 3.58 -8.80
N VAL A 481 37.97 4.08 -8.19
CA VAL A 481 37.97 4.85 -6.95
C VAL A 481 38.84 6.09 -7.10
N ALA A 482 38.47 7.18 -6.46
CA ALA A 482 39.35 8.37 -6.37
C ALA A 482 39.96 8.50 -4.97
N ALA A 483 41.22 8.87 -4.91
CA ALA A 483 41.98 9.00 -3.68
C ALA A 483 42.78 10.33 -3.68
N LYS A 484 42.92 10.95 -2.51
CA LYS A 484 43.77 12.15 -2.31
C LYS A 484 44.38 12.09 -0.93
N ASP A 485 45.68 12.43 -0.85
CA ASP A 485 46.39 12.47 0.44
C ASP A 485 45.69 13.41 1.42
N GLY A 486 45.53 12.93 2.65
CA GLY A 486 44.85 13.68 3.70
C GLY A 486 43.32 13.56 3.68
N MET A 487 42.74 12.85 2.72
CA MET A 487 41.29 12.57 2.61
C MET A 487 41.05 11.06 2.60
N ASP A 488 39.85 10.65 2.97
CA ASP A 488 39.40 9.27 2.79
C ASP A 488 39.10 8.99 1.30
N ASN A 489 39.36 7.76 0.83
CA ASN A 489 39.06 7.37 -0.54
C ASN A 489 37.59 7.53 -0.85
N SER A 490 37.28 7.83 -2.11
CA SER A 490 35.92 7.95 -2.58
C SER A 490 35.18 6.60 -2.51
N MET A 491 33.86 6.65 -2.61
CA MET A 491 33.05 5.50 -3.00
C MET A 491 33.47 5.00 -4.39
N VAL A 492 33.34 3.70 -4.59
CA VAL A 492 33.72 3.02 -5.84
C VAL A 492 32.62 3.19 -6.88
N ILE A 493 32.97 3.41 -8.15
CA ILE A 493 32.04 3.19 -9.27
C ILE A 493 32.32 1.82 -9.92
N GLN A 494 31.26 1.14 -10.34
CA GLN A 494 31.36 -0.07 -11.15
C GLN A 494 30.46 0.06 -12.37
N LEU A 495 31.00 -0.15 -13.57
CA LEU A 495 30.31 0.01 -14.83
C LEU A 495 30.56 -1.18 -15.73
N ILE A 496 29.54 -1.61 -16.48
CA ILE A 496 29.66 -2.56 -17.55
C ILE A 496 29.82 -1.78 -18.86
N VAL A 497 30.96 -1.95 -19.51
CA VAL A 497 31.28 -1.33 -20.81
C VAL A 497 31.24 -2.39 -21.90
N ILE A 498 30.49 -2.14 -22.94
CA ILE A 498 30.38 -3.02 -24.12
C ILE A 498 31.05 -2.31 -25.30
N LYS A 499 32.07 -2.93 -25.90
CA LYS A 499 32.68 -2.45 -27.13
C LYS A 499 32.21 -3.29 -28.31
N GLY A 500 31.58 -2.63 -29.27
CA GLY A 500 31.13 -3.24 -30.52
C GLY A 500 32.30 -3.58 -31.46
N ALA A 501 32.02 -4.38 -32.51
CA ALA A 501 32.99 -4.69 -33.58
C ALA A 501 33.37 -3.45 -34.39
N ASP A 502 32.52 -2.42 -34.40
CA ASP A 502 32.75 -1.11 -35.02
C ASP A 502 33.68 -0.20 -34.20
N GLY A 503 34.18 -0.68 -33.07
CA GLY A 503 35.07 0.05 -32.18
C GLY A 503 34.36 0.98 -31.17
N THR A 504 33.03 1.20 -31.29
CA THR A 504 32.29 2.05 -30.37
C THR A 504 32.05 1.38 -29.01
N ILE A 505 32.04 2.17 -27.97
CA ILE A 505 31.72 1.71 -26.60
C ILE A 505 30.38 2.27 -26.10
N VAL A 506 29.69 1.44 -25.35
CA VAL A 506 28.43 1.81 -24.65
C VAL A 506 28.57 1.41 -23.20
N ILE A 507 28.20 2.31 -22.29
CA ILE A 507 28.03 1.95 -20.87
C ILE A 507 26.64 1.35 -20.72
N LYS A 508 26.56 0.10 -20.27
CA LYS A 508 25.30 -0.48 -19.85
C LYS A 508 25.00 0.03 -18.44
N THR A 509 24.18 1.07 -18.35
CA THR A 509 23.57 1.46 -17.08
C THR A 509 22.34 0.59 -16.86
N ASP A 510 22.23 -0.04 -15.69
CA ASP A 510 20.96 -0.61 -15.27
C ASP A 510 19.97 0.55 -15.10
N GLY A 511 19.28 0.89 -16.18
CA GLY A 511 18.05 1.67 -16.21
C GLY A 511 18.02 3.05 -15.58
N THR A 512 19.08 3.88 -15.67
CA THR A 512 19.00 5.30 -15.32
C THR A 512 19.47 6.19 -16.45
N SER A 513 18.59 7.08 -16.88
CA SER A 513 18.83 8.08 -17.91
C SER A 513 19.78 9.19 -17.44
N ASP A 514 20.58 9.64 -18.38
CA ASP A 514 21.59 10.68 -18.36
C ASP A 514 21.18 11.99 -17.62
N PRO A 515 21.98 12.55 -16.70
CA PRO A 515 21.74 13.87 -16.17
C PRO A 515 22.51 14.96 -16.94
N THR A 516 21.76 15.85 -17.56
CA THR A 516 22.29 17.11 -18.10
C THR A 516 22.79 18.00 -16.94
N PRO A 517 23.95 18.66 -17.04
CA PRO A 517 24.49 19.43 -15.93
C PRO A 517 23.74 20.74 -15.70
N THR A 518 23.28 20.91 -14.47
CA THR A 518 22.70 22.17 -13.99
C THR A 518 23.65 22.87 -13.02
N PRO A 519 23.78 24.20 -13.08
CA PRO A 519 24.76 24.93 -12.27
C PRO A 519 24.32 25.08 -10.81
N ASN A 520 25.34 25.13 -9.96
CA ASN A 520 25.38 25.21 -8.51
C ASN A 520 24.36 26.17 -7.88
N PRO A 521 23.59 25.81 -6.86
CA PRO A 521 22.75 26.73 -6.12
C PRO A 521 23.38 27.19 -4.81
N THR A 522 23.34 28.47 -4.59
CA THR A 522 23.51 29.17 -3.32
C THR A 522 22.43 28.80 -2.31
N PRO A 523 22.65 28.83 -1.00
CA PRO A 523 21.88 28.14 0.00
C PRO A 523 20.48 28.70 0.21
N SER A 524 19.48 27.82 0.35
CA SER A 524 18.15 28.19 0.72
C SER A 524 17.49 27.17 1.63
N THR A 525 17.09 27.70 2.71
CA THR A 525 16.31 27.22 3.81
C THR A 525 14.99 26.51 3.43
N ASP A 526 14.56 25.59 4.26
CA ASP A 526 13.33 24.80 4.17
C ASP A 526 12.02 25.54 3.83
N GLN A 527 12.01 26.87 4.00
CA GLN A 527 10.86 27.71 3.59
C GLN A 527 10.60 27.74 2.08
N LYS A 528 11.62 27.66 1.23
CA LYS A 528 11.45 27.65 -0.23
C LYS A 528 10.86 26.33 -0.78
N LYS A 529 11.22 25.19 -0.20
CA LYS A 529 10.63 23.88 -0.57
C LYS A 529 9.14 23.79 -0.27
N ILE A 530 8.71 24.34 0.86
CA ILE A 530 7.28 24.39 1.24
C ILE A 530 6.52 25.34 0.29
N GLU A 531 7.17 26.36 -0.26
CA GLU A 531 6.56 27.37 -1.12
C GLU A 531 6.27 26.88 -2.53
N GLU A 532 7.09 26.02 -3.11
CA GLU A 532 6.84 25.39 -4.42
C GLU A 532 5.82 24.26 -4.35
N GLN A 533 5.74 23.55 -3.23
CA GLN A 533 4.90 22.37 -3.07
C GLN A 533 3.40 22.60 -3.24
N TYR A 534 2.93 23.83 -3.06
CA TYR A 534 1.50 24.18 -3.14
C TYR A 534 1.18 25.21 -4.23
N LYS A 535 1.98 25.27 -5.27
CA LYS A 535 1.72 26.14 -6.43
C LYS A 535 0.51 25.59 -7.22
N PRO A 536 -0.54 26.39 -7.46
CA PRO A 536 -1.68 25.94 -8.26
C PRO A 536 -1.24 25.42 -9.63
N GLY A 537 -1.68 24.19 -9.97
CA GLY A 537 -1.32 23.50 -11.21
C GLY A 537 -0.14 22.53 -11.10
N THR A 538 0.52 22.42 -9.95
CA THR A 538 1.51 21.36 -9.71
C THR A 538 0.82 20.06 -9.29
N VAL A 539 1.50 18.91 -9.51
CA VAL A 539 1.01 17.59 -9.11
C VAL A 539 0.82 17.51 -7.58
N GLU A 540 1.70 18.14 -6.81
CA GLU A 540 1.63 18.23 -5.36
C GLU A 540 0.44 19.06 -4.89
N TYR A 541 0.16 20.16 -5.54
CA TYR A 541 -1.01 20.98 -5.26
C TYR A 541 -2.31 20.21 -5.53
N GLU A 542 -2.41 19.48 -6.65
CA GLU A 542 -3.56 18.67 -6.97
C GLU A 542 -3.70 17.47 -6.00
N LYS A 543 -2.61 16.82 -5.63
CA LYS A 543 -2.59 15.79 -4.58
C LYS A 543 -3.08 16.35 -3.24
N TRP A 544 -2.56 17.51 -2.83
CA TRP A 544 -2.99 18.16 -1.60
C TRP A 544 -4.46 18.60 -1.67
N LEU A 545 -4.89 19.15 -2.79
CA LEU A 545 -6.27 19.58 -3.01
C LEU A 545 -7.25 18.41 -2.97
N THR A 546 -6.91 17.26 -3.55
CA THR A 546 -7.77 16.07 -3.62
C THR A 546 -7.69 15.19 -2.39
N SER A 547 -6.68 15.34 -1.56
CA SER A 547 -6.51 14.58 -0.32
C SER A 547 -7.71 14.75 0.62
N ASP A 548 -8.30 13.65 1.07
CA ASP A 548 -9.36 13.60 2.08
C ASP A 548 -8.82 13.37 3.49
N LYS A 549 -7.48 13.32 3.63
CA LYS A 549 -6.82 13.16 4.92
C LYS A 549 -7.28 14.24 5.89
N VAL A 550 -7.85 13.80 7.01
CA VAL A 550 -8.34 14.68 8.09
C VAL A 550 -7.24 14.81 9.12
N ASP A 551 -6.66 16.01 9.17
CA ASP A 551 -5.68 16.35 10.19
C ASP A 551 -6.34 17.05 11.37
N SER A 552 -5.60 17.24 12.47
CA SER A 552 -6.05 18.14 13.54
C SER A 552 -6.24 19.55 12.99
N LEU A 553 -7.13 20.33 13.60
CA LEU A 553 -7.28 21.75 13.30
C LEU A 553 -5.97 22.46 13.66
N THR A 554 -5.12 22.63 12.65
CA THR A 554 -3.84 23.31 12.73
C THR A 554 -3.92 24.63 11.99
N LYS A 555 -2.86 25.45 12.09
CA LYS A 555 -2.73 26.67 11.31
C LYS A 555 -2.94 26.37 9.83
N GLY A 556 -3.88 27.06 9.18
CA GLY A 556 -4.23 26.86 7.77
C GLY A 556 -5.36 25.83 7.51
N GLN A 557 -5.83 25.09 8.52
CA GLN A 557 -7.00 24.24 8.36
C GLN A 557 -8.29 25.06 8.52
N LEU A 558 -9.14 25.05 7.48
CA LEU A 558 -10.44 25.74 7.54
C LEU A 558 -11.53 24.85 8.13
N THR A 559 -12.28 25.35 9.08
CA THR A 559 -13.55 24.74 9.47
C THR A 559 -14.60 25.05 8.43
N GLY A 560 -15.20 24.03 7.83
CA GLY A 560 -16.21 24.23 6.79
C GLY A 560 -17.50 23.49 7.08
N ARG A 561 -18.61 24.03 6.57
CA ARG A 561 -19.93 23.40 6.57
C ARG A 561 -20.62 23.65 5.24
N ALA A 562 -21.23 22.61 4.67
CA ALA A 562 -22.13 22.70 3.53
C ALA A 562 -23.59 22.51 4.01
N SER A 563 -24.46 23.39 3.57
CA SER A 563 -25.90 23.25 3.71
C SER A 563 -26.54 23.34 2.32
N ALA A 564 -27.58 22.57 2.06
CA ALA A 564 -28.25 22.55 0.76
C ALA A 564 -29.73 22.87 0.90
N THR A 565 -30.25 23.55 -0.10
CA THR A 565 -31.68 23.68 -0.39
C THR A 565 -31.99 22.90 -1.66
N THR A 566 -33.24 22.91 -2.11
CA THR A 566 -33.65 22.28 -3.38
C THR A 566 -33.01 22.88 -4.63
N LYS A 567 -32.39 24.07 -4.52
CA LYS A 567 -31.85 24.83 -5.67
C LYS A 567 -30.42 25.33 -5.47
N ALA A 568 -29.85 25.23 -4.26
CA ALA A 568 -28.55 25.83 -3.95
C ALA A 568 -27.80 25.08 -2.85
N VAL A 569 -26.47 25.18 -2.88
CA VAL A 569 -25.58 24.79 -1.78
C VAL A 569 -24.97 26.07 -1.20
N THR A 570 -25.01 26.20 0.12
CA THR A 570 -24.28 27.27 0.82
C THR A 570 -23.11 26.65 1.58
N LEU A 571 -21.91 27.06 1.19
CA LEU A 571 -20.68 26.73 1.91
C LEU A 571 -20.38 27.85 2.90
N ARG A 572 -20.01 27.48 4.12
CA ARG A 572 -19.50 28.41 5.15
C ARG A 572 -18.21 27.86 5.69
N TRP A 573 -17.24 28.74 5.92
CA TRP A 573 -15.93 28.38 6.45
C TRP A 573 -15.37 29.48 7.33
N GLU A 574 -14.34 29.15 8.11
CA GLU A 574 -13.61 30.11 8.93
C GLU A 574 -12.88 31.13 8.03
N ASN A 575 -13.05 32.41 8.31
CA ASN A 575 -12.37 33.47 7.57
C ASN A 575 -10.96 33.63 8.15
N LEU A 576 -9.94 33.24 7.37
CA LEU A 576 -8.55 33.37 7.79
C LEU A 576 -8.09 34.84 7.65
N LYS A 577 -7.50 35.37 8.70
CA LYS A 577 -7.04 36.76 8.78
C LYS A 577 -6.04 37.13 7.67
N ASP A 578 -5.17 36.19 7.29
CA ASP A 578 -4.08 36.39 6.33
C ASP A 578 -4.46 36.01 4.89
N ALA A 579 -5.71 35.67 4.62
CA ALA A 579 -6.15 35.29 3.28
C ALA A 579 -6.50 36.49 2.44
N ASP A 580 -5.98 36.57 1.21
CA ASP A 580 -6.42 37.52 0.20
C ASP A 580 -7.71 37.08 -0.51
N GLY A 581 -7.99 35.77 -0.44
CA GLY A 581 -9.21 35.20 -0.98
C GLY A 581 -9.34 33.71 -0.84
N TYR A 582 -10.41 33.21 -1.46
CA TYR A 582 -10.80 31.80 -1.39
C TYR A 582 -11.13 31.27 -2.78
N ILE A 583 -10.69 30.05 -3.05
CA ILE A 583 -11.04 29.30 -4.27
C ILE A 583 -11.97 28.17 -3.85
N ILE A 584 -13.13 28.10 -4.46
CA ILE A 584 -14.08 27.01 -4.27
C ILE A 584 -13.85 25.97 -5.35
N TYR A 585 -13.60 24.75 -4.95
CA TYR A 585 -13.51 23.58 -5.81
C TYR A 585 -14.66 22.61 -5.51
N GLY A 586 -15.13 21.90 -6.52
CA GLY A 586 -16.16 20.87 -6.35
C GLY A 586 -16.55 20.21 -7.64
N ASN A 587 -17.37 19.16 -7.51
CA ASN A 587 -18.01 18.46 -8.61
C ASN A 587 -19.19 17.64 -8.09
N TYR A 588 -20.00 17.05 -8.98
CA TYR A 588 -20.95 16.02 -8.55
C TYR A 588 -20.20 14.77 -8.08
N CYS A 589 -20.76 14.09 -7.07
CA CYS A 589 -20.17 12.86 -6.57
C CYS A 589 -20.51 11.69 -7.50
N ASN A 590 -19.49 11.17 -8.18
CA ASN A 590 -19.59 9.93 -8.93
C ASN A 590 -18.86 8.83 -8.13
N THR A 591 -19.62 7.93 -7.51
CA THR A 591 -19.08 6.82 -6.73
C THR A 591 -18.43 5.73 -7.60
N LYS A 592 -18.69 5.75 -8.91
CA LYS A 592 -18.09 4.83 -9.90
C LYS A 592 -16.77 5.38 -10.49
N ALA A 593 -16.42 6.62 -10.23
CA ALA A 593 -15.18 7.19 -10.75
C ALA A 593 -13.97 6.71 -9.93
N LYS A 594 -12.96 6.15 -10.61
CA LYS A 594 -11.70 5.71 -9.99
C LYS A 594 -10.99 6.82 -9.21
N LYS A 595 -11.12 8.10 -9.63
CA LYS A 595 -10.54 9.26 -8.96
C LYS A 595 -11.51 10.43 -8.98
N TYR A 596 -11.74 11.05 -7.81
CA TYR A 596 -12.59 12.23 -7.75
C TYR A 596 -11.88 13.46 -8.32
N LYS A 597 -12.45 14.07 -9.36
CA LYS A 597 -11.91 15.27 -10.01
C LYS A 597 -12.58 16.52 -9.46
N TYR A 598 -11.88 17.25 -8.59
CA TYR A 598 -12.29 18.61 -8.22
C TYR A 598 -12.07 19.55 -9.38
N LYS A 599 -13.07 20.38 -9.67
CA LYS A 599 -12.98 21.46 -10.66
C LYS A 599 -13.17 22.79 -9.97
N LYS A 600 -12.43 23.81 -10.40
CA LYS A 600 -12.57 25.17 -9.89
C LYS A 600 -13.94 25.72 -10.27
N ILE A 601 -14.70 26.19 -9.26
CA ILE A 601 -16.05 26.74 -9.44
C ILE A 601 -16.02 28.26 -9.36
N LYS A 602 -15.35 28.83 -8.34
CA LYS A 602 -15.38 30.26 -8.07
C LYS A 602 -14.15 30.69 -7.27
N THR A 603 -13.68 31.92 -7.56
CA THR A 603 -12.71 32.61 -6.72
C THR A 603 -13.42 33.81 -6.06
N ILE A 604 -13.15 34.05 -4.77
CA ILE A 604 -13.80 35.08 -3.96
C ILE A 604 -12.71 35.84 -3.21
N SER A 605 -12.70 37.18 -3.30
CA SER A 605 -11.79 38.01 -2.51
C SER A 605 -12.17 38.03 -1.04
N ALA A 606 -11.19 37.93 -0.15
CA ALA A 606 -11.39 38.00 1.29
C ALA A 606 -11.88 39.37 1.77
N LYS A 607 -11.67 40.44 0.98
CA LYS A 607 -12.19 41.77 1.27
C LYS A 607 -13.71 41.77 1.49
N LYS A 608 -14.46 40.85 0.86
CA LYS A 608 -15.91 40.66 1.09
C LYS A 608 -16.28 40.23 2.48
N PHE A 609 -15.33 39.74 3.26
CA PHE A 609 -15.52 39.19 4.59
C PHE A 609 -14.73 39.97 5.65
N LYS A 610 -14.30 41.21 5.33
CA LYS A 610 -13.62 42.09 6.29
C LYS A 610 -14.46 42.18 7.57
N ASN A 611 -13.82 42.03 8.72
CA ASN A 611 -14.45 42.04 10.06
C ASN A 611 -15.45 40.87 10.34
N LYS A 612 -15.48 39.82 9.50
CA LYS A 612 -16.32 38.64 9.75
C LYS A 612 -15.43 37.44 10.12
N SER A 613 -15.80 36.72 11.17
CA SER A 613 -15.13 35.47 11.56
C SER A 613 -15.44 34.31 10.61
N THR A 614 -16.51 34.44 9.81
CA THR A 614 -16.99 33.39 8.90
C THR A 614 -17.20 33.95 7.50
N ALA A 615 -16.62 33.29 6.51
CA ALA A 615 -16.85 33.52 5.11
C ALA A 615 -17.90 32.53 4.55
N SER A 616 -18.62 32.92 3.49
CA SER A 616 -19.63 32.07 2.88
C SER A 616 -19.77 32.25 1.38
N CYS A 617 -20.29 31.23 0.71
CA CYS A 617 -20.60 31.26 -0.70
C CYS A 617 -21.86 30.42 -1.00
N LYS A 618 -22.83 31.03 -1.65
CA LYS A 618 -24.00 30.35 -2.20
C LYS A 618 -23.72 29.94 -3.65
N LEU A 619 -23.90 28.66 -3.94
CA LEU A 619 -23.69 28.06 -5.26
C LEU A 619 -25.05 27.56 -5.79
N THR A 620 -25.41 28.00 -6.99
CA THR A 620 -26.60 27.51 -7.74
C THR A 620 -26.17 26.69 -8.95
N LYS A 621 -24.90 26.78 -9.32
CA LYS A 621 -24.25 26.05 -10.42
C LYS A 621 -22.98 25.37 -9.90
N VAL A 622 -22.59 24.32 -10.57
CA VAL A 622 -21.32 23.61 -10.36
C VAL A 622 -20.49 23.80 -11.64
N VAL A 623 -19.62 22.97 -11.97
CA VAL A 623 -18.69 23.07 -13.08
C VAL A 623 -19.36 23.52 -14.38
N GLY A 624 -18.77 24.53 -15.01
CA GLY A 624 -19.37 25.19 -16.16
C GLY A 624 -20.65 25.92 -15.76
N LYS A 625 -21.60 26.01 -16.66
CA LYS A 625 -22.89 26.65 -16.42
C LYS A 625 -23.97 25.67 -15.88
N GLN A 626 -23.59 24.42 -15.49
CA GLN A 626 -24.54 23.39 -15.09
C GLN A 626 -25.22 23.71 -13.75
N LYS A 627 -26.55 23.71 -13.74
CA LYS A 627 -27.37 23.84 -12.52
C LYS A 627 -27.20 22.63 -11.61
N LEU A 628 -27.34 22.84 -10.29
CA LEU A 628 -27.38 21.75 -9.31
C LEU A 628 -28.63 20.87 -9.55
N LYS A 629 -28.43 19.54 -9.62
CA LYS A 629 -29.50 18.57 -9.83
C LYS A 629 -30.06 18.08 -8.49
N LYS A 630 -31.39 17.95 -8.41
CA LYS A 630 -32.09 17.36 -7.25
C LYS A 630 -31.64 15.90 -7.02
N ASN A 631 -31.68 15.43 -5.79
CA ASN A 631 -31.25 14.08 -5.36
C ASN A 631 -29.81 13.68 -5.73
N THR A 632 -28.95 14.67 -6.00
CA THR A 632 -27.58 14.44 -6.43
C THR A 632 -26.61 14.89 -5.34
N PHE A 633 -25.61 14.06 -5.07
CA PHE A 633 -24.52 14.35 -4.14
C PHE A 633 -23.41 15.14 -4.80
N TYR A 634 -22.85 16.07 -4.07
CA TYR A 634 -21.75 16.93 -4.48
C TYR A 634 -20.68 16.98 -3.41
N LYS A 635 -19.42 17.06 -3.82
CA LYS A 635 -18.27 17.25 -2.94
C LYS A 635 -17.63 18.61 -3.23
N PHE A 636 -17.29 19.34 -2.17
CA PHE A 636 -16.66 20.65 -2.24
C PHE A 636 -15.43 20.73 -1.36
N LYS A 637 -14.48 21.59 -1.75
CA LYS A 637 -13.37 22.08 -0.94
C LYS A 637 -13.22 23.57 -1.09
N VAL A 638 -12.82 24.22 -0.02
CA VAL A 638 -12.48 25.65 0.02
C VAL A 638 -10.99 25.77 0.28
N VAL A 639 -10.28 26.49 -0.55
CA VAL A 639 -8.84 26.76 -0.43
C VAL A 639 -8.65 28.25 -0.21
N ALA A 640 -8.08 28.63 0.93
CA ALA A 640 -7.64 30.00 1.17
C ALA A 640 -6.30 30.25 0.49
N TYR A 641 -6.13 31.41 -0.10
CA TYR A 641 -4.87 31.79 -0.76
C TYR A 641 -4.40 33.18 -0.34
N LYS A 642 -3.10 33.39 -0.45
CA LYS A 642 -2.43 34.68 -0.39
C LYS A 642 -1.77 34.97 -1.75
N ASN A 643 -1.83 36.19 -2.21
CA ASN A 643 -1.12 36.64 -3.41
C ASN A 643 0.35 36.90 -3.02
N VAL A 644 1.27 36.26 -3.69
CA VAL A 644 2.71 36.41 -3.47
C VAL A 644 3.38 36.67 -4.82
N LYS A 645 4.43 37.46 -4.84
CA LYS A 645 5.26 37.62 -6.04
C LYS A 645 6.11 36.35 -6.19
N ASP A 646 6.05 35.73 -7.34
CA ASP A 646 6.91 34.58 -7.69
C ASP A 646 8.31 35.10 -7.97
N SER A 647 9.31 34.56 -7.27
CA SER A 647 10.69 35.02 -7.32
C SER A 647 11.37 34.82 -8.68
N LYS A 648 10.88 33.86 -9.50
CA LYS A 648 11.45 33.54 -10.82
C LYS A 648 10.80 34.36 -11.95
N SER A 649 9.51 34.56 -11.88
CA SER A 649 8.76 35.20 -12.97
C SER A 649 8.33 36.63 -12.67
N GLY A 650 8.52 37.14 -11.45
CA GLY A 650 8.04 38.44 -10.99
C GLY A 650 6.50 38.57 -10.95
N LYS A 651 5.77 37.57 -11.44
CA LYS A 651 4.30 37.60 -11.53
C LYS A 651 3.66 37.29 -10.17
N THR A 652 2.52 37.93 -9.92
CA THR A 652 1.71 37.63 -8.73
C THR A 652 1.00 36.29 -8.88
N VAL A 653 1.31 35.33 -8.01
CA VAL A 653 0.69 33.98 -7.95
C VAL A 653 -0.14 33.82 -6.68
N LYS A 654 -1.16 32.95 -6.72
CA LYS A 654 -1.98 32.61 -5.58
C LYS A 654 -1.39 31.41 -4.85
N LYS A 655 -0.79 31.67 -3.68
CA LYS A 655 -0.27 30.64 -2.80
C LYS A 655 -1.35 30.17 -1.84
N ALA A 656 -1.61 28.86 -1.77
CA ALA A 656 -2.55 28.29 -0.82
C ALA A 656 -1.99 28.36 0.61
N ILE A 657 -2.77 28.92 1.53
CA ILE A 657 -2.42 29.06 2.96
C ILE A 657 -3.32 28.26 3.90
N GLY A 658 -4.37 27.66 3.37
CA GLY A 658 -5.28 26.82 4.13
C GLY A 658 -6.30 26.13 3.23
N LYS A 659 -6.82 25.00 3.69
CA LYS A 659 -7.88 24.24 2.99
C LYS A 659 -8.92 23.71 3.96
N SER A 660 -10.17 23.59 3.51
CA SER A 660 -11.18 22.82 4.22
C SER A 660 -10.98 21.32 3.96
N TYR A 661 -11.43 20.48 4.88
CA TYR A 661 -11.71 19.10 4.56
C TYR A 661 -12.84 19.02 3.51
N GLN A 662 -13.02 17.83 2.94
CA GLN A 662 -14.09 17.58 1.96
C GLN A 662 -15.46 17.83 2.60
N LEU A 663 -16.28 18.64 1.94
CA LEU A 663 -17.65 18.90 2.32
C LEU A 663 -18.58 18.16 1.35
N HIS A 664 -19.23 17.12 1.85
CA HIS A 664 -20.11 16.27 1.05
C HIS A 664 -21.57 16.55 1.37
N THR A 665 -22.39 16.88 0.38
CA THR A 665 -23.78 17.29 0.57
C THR A 665 -24.68 16.83 -0.59
N ILE A 666 -25.94 16.55 -0.30
CA ILE A 666 -26.97 16.25 -1.31
C ILE A 666 -27.91 17.44 -1.51
N ILE A 667 -28.36 17.66 -2.74
CA ILE A 667 -29.48 18.56 -3.04
C ILE A 667 -30.78 17.83 -2.69
N GLU A 668 -31.34 18.14 -1.54
CA GLU A 668 -32.51 17.45 -0.98
C GLU A 668 -33.80 17.75 -1.73
N THR A 669 -34.72 16.79 -1.74
CA THR A 669 -36.14 17.00 -2.11
C THR A 669 -37.05 16.59 -0.96
N LYS A 670 -38.28 17.12 -0.90
CA LYS A 670 -39.25 16.77 0.15
C LYS A 670 -39.47 15.24 0.25
N SER A 671 -39.71 14.60 -0.86
CA SER A 671 -39.99 13.14 -0.99
C SER A 671 -38.72 12.28 -1.02
N GLY A 672 -37.53 12.86 -1.20
CA GLY A 672 -36.29 12.10 -1.35
C GLY A 672 -35.92 11.34 -0.08
N LYS A 673 -35.50 10.08 -0.22
CA LYS A 673 -35.07 9.19 0.88
C LYS A 673 -33.85 9.72 1.63
N TYR A 674 -32.91 10.37 0.95
CA TYR A 674 -31.63 10.82 1.49
C TYR A 674 -31.61 12.31 1.84
N GLY A 675 -30.85 12.67 2.86
CA GLY A 675 -30.72 14.06 3.31
C GLY A 675 -29.33 14.36 3.91
N ASN A 676 -29.15 15.60 4.36
CA ASN A 676 -27.93 16.07 4.98
C ASN A 676 -28.05 16.05 6.50
N PRO A 677 -26.99 15.66 7.22
CA PRO A 677 -26.95 15.76 8.68
C PRO A 677 -27.21 17.18 9.18
N LYS A 678 -28.07 17.29 10.20
CA LYS A 678 -28.28 18.56 10.94
C LYS A 678 -27.21 18.78 11.99
N GLY A 679 -26.66 17.73 12.55
CA GLY A 679 -25.64 17.74 13.60
C GLY A 679 -24.99 16.38 13.76
N VAL A 680 -24.24 16.22 14.83
CA VAL A 680 -23.66 14.94 15.26
C VAL A 680 -24.05 14.70 16.71
N ILE A 681 -24.50 13.50 17.02
CA ILE A 681 -24.74 13.03 18.39
C ILE A 681 -23.49 12.30 18.81
N VAL A 682 -22.92 12.67 19.96
CA VAL A 682 -21.78 11.99 20.58
C VAL A 682 -22.21 11.40 21.90
N THR A 683 -21.87 10.14 22.12
CA THR A 683 -22.20 9.38 23.33
C THR A 683 -20.96 8.70 23.90
N THR A 684 -21.06 8.29 25.16
CA THR A 684 -20.15 7.27 25.69
C THR A 684 -20.53 5.90 25.11
N THR A 685 -19.70 4.88 25.31
CA THR A 685 -19.99 3.48 24.95
C THR A 685 -21.26 2.93 25.64
N LYS A 686 -21.69 3.55 26.73
CA LYS A 686 -22.96 3.28 27.44
C LYS A 686 -24.11 4.16 26.93
N ASN A 687 -24.08 4.68 25.72
CA ASN A 687 -25.10 5.53 25.10
C ASN A 687 -25.46 6.84 25.82
N LYS A 688 -24.69 7.29 26.82
CA LYS A 688 -24.91 8.57 27.49
C LYS A 688 -24.39 9.71 26.62
N LYS A 689 -25.26 10.68 26.28
CA LYS A 689 -24.86 11.90 25.54
C LYS A 689 -23.82 12.69 26.29
N ILE A 690 -22.79 13.18 25.59
CA ILE A 690 -21.67 13.88 26.20
C ILE A 690 -21.30 15.16 25.44
N SER A 691 -20.87 16.19 26.16
CA SER A 691 -20.38 17.46 25.62
C SER A 691 -19.04 17.90 26.22
N ALA A 692 -18.58 17.22 27.26
CA ALA A 692 -17.30 17.46 27.89
C ALA A 692 -16.73 16.17 28.49
N VAL A 693 -15.39 16.07 28.51
CA VAL A 693 -14.64 15.01 29.19
C VAL A 693 -13.52 15.63 30.03
N THR A 694 -13.28 15.05 31.20
CA THR A 694 -12.12 15.37 32.03
C THR A 694 -11.26 14.11 32.16
N LEU A 695 -9.99 14.20 31.85
CA LEU A 695 -9.06 13.06 31.86
C LEU A 695 -7.80 13.41 32.65
N LYS A 696 -7.27 12.47 33.41
CA LYS A 696 -5.91 12.57 33.94
C LYS A 696 -4.91 12.40 32.79
N LYS A 697 -3.70 13.00 32.89
CA LYS A 697 -2.61 12.81 31.91
C LYS A 697 -2.41 11.32 31.60
N LYS A 698 -2.14 10.98 30.33
CA LYS A 698 -1.96 9.61 29.80
C LYS A 698 -3.26 8.74 29.73
N LYS A 699 -4.35 9.11 30.37
CA LYS A 699 -5.64 8.37 30.30
C LYS A 699 -6.38 8.67 28.99
N SER A 700 -7.28 7.75 28.61
CA SER A 700 -8.10 7.88 27.39
C SER A 700 -9.57 7.54 27.66
N VAL A 701 -10.44 8.01 26.76
CA VAL A 701 -11.86 7.67 26.72
C VAL A 701 -12.25 7.38 25.26
N LEU A 702 -13.08 6.36 25.06
CA LEU A 702 -13.70 6.07 23.76
C LEU A 702 -15.09 6.68 23.73
N LEU A 703 -15.39 7.40 22.66
CA LEU A 703 -16.69 8.01 22.41
C LEU A 703 -17.23 7.53 21.08
N ASP A 704 -18.54 7.26 21.02
CA ASP A 704 -19.25 6.96 19.79
C ASP A 704 -19.86 8.21 19.20
N ALA A 705 -19.97 8.28 17.87
CA ALA A 705 -20.59 9.40 17.20
C ALA A 705 -21.40 8.96 15.98
N ARG A 706 -22.56 9.56 15.82
CA ARG A 706 -23.44 9.34 14.68
C ARG A 706 -24.05 10.63 14.16
N ALA A 707 -24.34 10.67 12.88
CA ALA A 707 -25.02 11.81 12.27
C ALA A 707 -26.45 11.96 12.80
N SER A 708 -26.85 13.19 13.13
CA SER A 708 -28.22 13.54 13.49
C SER A 708 -28.97 13.95 12.21
N MET A 709 -29.92 13.12 11.79
CA MET A 709 -30.67 13.29 10.55
C MET A 709 -32.00 14.03 10.75
N PRO A 710 -32.53 14.70 9.70
CA PRO A 710 -33.92 15.15 9.68
C PRO A 710 -34.89 13.97 9.77
N LYS A 711 -36.12 14.20 10.29
CA LYS A 711 -37.18 13.17 10.29
C LYS A 711 -37.37 12.59 8.87
N ARG A 712 -37.56 11.28 8.77
CA ARG A 712 -37.77 10.53 7.52
C ARG A 712 -36.63 10.61 6.50
N LYS A 713 -35.45 11.13 6.83
CA LYS A 713 -34.27 11.15 5.95
C LYS A 713 -33.22 10.15 6.44
N LYS A 714 -32.63 9.44 5.50
CA LYS A 714 -31.52 8.51 5.77
C LYS A 714 -30.21 9.10 5.25
N LEU A 715 -29.12 8.70 5.82
CA LEU A 715 -27.79 8.97 5.27
C LEU A 715 -27.46 7.87 4.25
N LYS A 716 -26.72 8.20 3.21
CA LYS A 716 -26.24 7.19 2.28
C LYS A 716 -24.93 6.60 2.80
N LYS A 717 -24.69 5.29 2.69
CA LYS A 717 -23.55 4.55 3.26
C LYS A 717 -22.21 5.30 3.10
N HIS A 718 -21.88 5.80 1.93
CA HIS A 718 -20.64 6.56 1.68
C HIS A 718 -20.55 7.96 2.35
N CYS A 719 -21.53 8.37 3.13
CA CYS A 719 -21.58 9.62 3.89
C CYS A 719 -21.71 9.40 5.41
N GLU A 720 -21.67 8.16 5.90
CA GLU A 720 -21.92 7.82 7.31
C GLU A 720 -20.72 8.10 8.21
N GLU A 721 -19.53 8.04 7.65
CA GLU A 721 -18.29 8.26 8.39
C GLU A 721 -18.26 9.59 9.14
N ILE A 722 -17.97 9.53 10.43
CA ILE A 722 -17.74 10.69 11.28
C ILE A 722 -16.23 10.95 11.38
N ARG A 723 -15.84 12.19 11.12
CA ARG A 723 -14.45 12.62 11.24
C ARG A 723 -14.21 13.22 12.61
N TRP A 724 -13.11 12.81 13.25
CA TRP A 724 -12.72 13.31 14.55
C TRP A 724 -11.49 14.21 14.45
N ILE A 725 -11.56 15.41 15.04
CA ILE A 725 -10.51 16.40 14.99
C ILE A 725 -10.26 17.02 16.36
N SER A 726 -8.99 17.07 16.78
CA SER A 726 -8.57 17.81 17.98
C SER A 726 -8.07 19.20 17.60
N THR A 727 -8.48 20.22 18.36
CA THR A 727 -7.99 21.60 18.20
C THR A 727 -6.56 21.78 18.73
N ASN A 728 -6.10 20.88 19.60
CA ASN A 728 -4.73 20.92 20.12
C ASN A 728 -4.23 19.51 20.44
N LYS A 729 -3.47 18.92 19.51
CA LYS A 729 -2.87 17.59 19.65
C LYS A 729 -1.82 17.50 20.76
N LYS A 730 -1.25 18.61 21.21
CA LYS A 730 -0.32 18.65 22.34
C LYS A 730 -1.04 18.40 23.66
N ILE A 731 -2.33 18.83 23.79
CA ILE A 731 -3.15 18.62 25.00
C ILE A 731 -3.87 17.28 24.93
N ALA A 732 -4.59 17.01 23.83
CA ALA A 732 -5.27 15.73 23.62
C ALA A 732 -5.33 15.36 22.13
N THR A 733 -5.10 14.09 21.82
CA THR A 733 -5.33 13.52 20.48
C THR A 733 -6.67 12.81 20.43
N VAL A 734 -7.19 12.61 19.21
CA VAL A 734 -8.37 11.79 18.96
C VAL A 734 -8.13 10.92 17.73
N THR A 735 -8.51 9.65 17.81
CA THR A 735 -8.48 8.73 16.66
C THR A 735 -9.76 8.88 15.84
N GLN A 736 -9.78 8.38 14.60
CA GLN A 736 -11.00 8.36 13.79
C GLN A 736 -12.08 7.42 14.37
N ALA A 737 -11.69 6.48 15.23
CA ALA A 737 -12.62 5.66 16.02
C ALA A 737 -13.20 6.38 17.26
N GLY A 738 -12.90 7.68 17.47
CA GLY A 738 -13.45 8.45 18.61
C GLY A 738 -12.70 8.30 19.94
N ARG A 739 -11.53 7.64 19.99
CA ARG A 739 -10.73 7.53 21.20
C ARG A 739 -9.93 8.82 21.46
N ILE A 740 -10.29 9.53 22.52
CA ILE A 740 -9.57 10.73 22.99
C ILE A 740 -8.51 10.30 24.01
N LYS A 741 -7.24 10.65 23.77
CA LYS A 741 -6.11 10.39 24.68
C LYS A 741 -5.54 11.70 25.21
N ALA A 742 -5.48 11.86 26.52
CA ALA A 742 -4.90 13.00 27.21
C ALA A 742 -3.36 12.96 27.16
N LYS A 743 -2.71 14.06 26.73
CA LYS A 743 -1.24 14.14 26.60
C LYS A 743 -0.60 15.11 27.60
N LYS A 744 -1.09 16.34 27.67
CA LYS A 744 -0.52 17.40 28.53
C LYS A 744 -1.67 18.13 29.25
N LYS A 745 -1.44 18.54 30.49
CA LYS A 745 -2.36 19.39 31.27
C LYS A 745 -2.82 20.60 30.45
N GLY A 746 -4.12 20.87 30.46
CA GLY A 746 -4.70 21.98 29.74
C GLY A 746 -6.12 21.72 29.24
N LYS A 747 -6.65 22.64 28.44
CA LYS A 747 -8.00 22.56 27.87
C LYS A 747 -7.93 22.65 26.35
N CYS A 748 -8.64 21.77 25.64
CA CYS A 748 -8.82 21.84 24.20
C CYS A 748 -10.23 21.37 23.81
N TYR A 749 -10.53 21.37 22.53
CA TYR A 749 -11.78 20.84 22.02
C TYR A 749 -11.50 19.68 21.04
N VAL A 750 -12.41 18.72 21.05
CA VAL A 750 -12.50 17.69 20.05
C VAL A 750 -13.81 17.87 19.29
N TYR A 751 -13.75 17.81 17.98
CA TYR A 751 -14.92 17.86 17.12
C TYR A 751 -15.19 16.50 16.50
N ALA A 752 -16.46 16.07 16.54
CA ALA A 752 -16.98 15.00 15.71
C ALA A 752 -17.78 15.65 14.56
N LEU A 753 -17.41 15.36 13.30
CA LEU A 753 -17.94 16.02 12.10
C LEU A 753 -18.56 15.01 11.17
N ALA A 754 -19.79 15.27 10.75
CA ALA A 754 -20.40 14.58 9.61
C ALA A 754 -19.81 15.08 8.28
N GLN A 755 -20.00 14.34 7.21
CA GLN A 755 -19.42 14.61 5.90
C GLN A 755 -19.78 16.00 5.31
N ASN A 756 -20.92 16.59 5.70
CA ASN A 756 -21.29 17.96 5.30
C ASN A 756 -20.73 19.05 6.22
N GLY A 757 -19.92 18.68 7.23
CA GLY A 757 -19.38 19.60 8.24
C GLY A 757 -20.30 19.94 9.41
N ALA A 758 -21.49 19.36 9.50
CA ALA A 758 -22.29 19.39 10.71
C ALA A 758 -21.52 18.70 11.84
N ARG A 759 -21.47 19.30 13.03
CA ARG A 759 -20.50 18.90 14.07
C ARG A 759 -21.04 18.96 15.47
N LYS A 760 -20.43 18.17 16.36
CA LYS A 760 -20.53 18.28 17.82
C LYS A 760 -19.17 18.65 18.39
N LYS A 761 -19.16 19.66 19.25
CA LYS A 761 -17.98 20.13 19.99
C LYS A 761 -17.96 19.47 21.37
N ILE A 762 -16.85 18.89 21.75
CA ILE A 762 -16.59 18.26 23.04
C ILE A 762 -15.47 19.03 23.73
N LYS A 763 -15.70 19.54 24.91
CA LYS A 763 -14.67 20.17 25.75
C LYS A 763 -13.81 19.10 26.40
N VAL A 764 -12.52 19.14 26.19
CA VAL A 764 -11.56 18.21 26.81
C VAL A 764 -10.71 18.98 27.81
N THR A 765 -10.75 18.54 29.07
CA THR A 765 -9.91 19.05 30.14
C THR A 765 -8.95 17.95 30.56
N VAL A 766 -7.66 18.24 30.53
CA VAL A 766 -6.63 17.34 31.02
C VAL A 766 -6.06 17.92 32.32
N LYS A 767 -6.22 17.15 33.42
CA LYS A 767 -5.69 17.46 34.75
C LYS A 767 -4.30 16.86 34.94
#